data_7cb25865780016bac66be0dd17d3657d
#
_entry.id   7cb25865780016bac66be0dd17d3657d
#
_cell.length_a   1.000
_cell.length_b   1.000
_cell.length_c   1.000
_cell.angle_alpha   90.00
_cell.angle_beta   90.00
_cell.angle_gamma   90.00
#
_symmetry.space_group_name_H-M   'P 1'
#
loop_
_entity.id
_entity.type
_entity.pdbx_description
1 polymer ?
#
loop_
_entity_poly.entity_id
_entity_poly.type
_entity_poly.pdbx_seq_one_letter_code
_entity_poly.pdbx_strand_id
1 'polypeptide(L)'
;MKLRPCHPAPLLRPLHVALLMATPLAAALPLTVHAGTHPAAAPAAHHTTSSLPAIRNAQATTLATATTPQLLAAATSRDTSPAAALTDSPSQRCTELKSMHIAGTRITSTSWSTGGIEADSMAAFTGGQAASQQVGAHCVIEGEIGARTGADGKHYGTRFQLRLPEQWNKAFLFQGGGGVDGFVAPAVGNIPFQQTTATPALKRGYAVVSMDGGHPTPTPDFGADQQARLDFAYQSTGKVTAVAKKLVMQFYQASPRHSYFRGCSNGGREAMIAAQRYPLEFDGIIAANPGFRLSRAAVAEVWDTQQLMAIAPPNAHGQKILANALTQQDLDLVSKAVTERCDARDGLKDGVINAWERCDFDPAVLQCADDNATGSLADNLKTAPATQAAGKAHASPRGGTAAGSKNHASQHNGSTAGSSAGTSKVSAGSQIAANDAPLPQCLPAAKVKALKAIFGGAKNSHGEPIYSGWFYDSGINQPNWRQWKLGDSQTAKPNANNVILGGGSLTQYFMTPFNPAFDLTKFDFDRDTSKTYQTGALNDAISTDLSTFRKNGGRLIIITGVSDPVFSAMDQRDWFKQMQADTPKAQDFSRMFMVPGMNHCGGGNAFNDFDPLTALENWHNQDRAPDYLVAQGKAFPNKQMPLCAWPKVATYTGGIPGKLNSFTCR
;
A
#
# COMPACT_ATOMS: atom_id res chain seq x y z
N MET A 1 17.67 -59.66 -24.35
CA MET A 1 16.22 -59.85 -24.37
C MET A 1 15.60 -58.63 -25.06
N LYS A 2 14.94 -58.85 -26.20
CA LYS A 2 14.60 -57.81 -27.20
C LYS A 2 13.37 -57.00 -26.78
N LEU A 3 13.48 -55.67 -26.78
CA LEU A 3 12.36 -54.72 -26.70
C LEU A 3 11.75 -54.52 -28.09
N ARG A 4 10.43 -54.58 -28.20
CA ARG A 4 9.65 -54.23 -29.39
C ARG A 4 8.97 -52.88 -29.21
N PRO A 5 8.84 -52.03 -30.25
CA PRO A 5 8.24 -50.71 -30.18
C PRO A 5 6.73 -50.74 -30.39
N CYS A 6 5.98 -49.87 -29.73
CA CYS A 6 4.56 -49.59 -29.95
C CYS A 6 4.36 -48.55 -31.06
N HIS A 7 3.38 -48.81 -31.93
CA HIS A 7 2.93 -47.94 -33.02
C HIS A 7 1.95 -46.85 -32.53
N PRO A 8 1.87 -45.68 -33.20
CA PRO A 8 0.89 -44.64 -32.91
C PRO A 8 -0.45 -44.84 -33.61
N ALA A 9 -1.55 -44.40 -32.99
CA ALA A 9 -2.91 -44.42 -33.50
C ALA A 9 -3.24 -43.15 -34.31
N PRO A 10 -4.25 -43.13 -35.20
CA PRO A 10 -4.39 -42.21 -36.32
C PRO A 10 -5.17 -40.93 -35.96
N LEU A 11 -4.81 -39.85 -36.68
CA LEU A 11 -5.41 -38.52 -36.74
C LEU A 11 -6.84 -38.53 -37.31
N LEU A 12 -7.78 -37.92 -36.61
CA LEU A 12 -9.12 -37.56 -37.11
C LEU A 12 -9.08 -36.18 -37.76
N ARG A 13 -9.61 -36.11 -39.00
CA ARG A 13 -9.78 -34.90 -39.83
C ARG A 13 -11.04 -34.12 -39.40
N PRO A 14 -11.08 -32.76 -39.56
CA PRO A 14 -12.24 -31.96 -39.22
C PRO A 14 -13.32 -31.97 -40.34
N LEU A 15 -14.59 -32.10 -39.94
CA LEU A 15 -15.76 -31.90 -40.79
C LEU A 15 -16.01 -30.39 -41.04
N HIS A 16 -16.15 -30.03 -42.32
CA HIS A 16 -16.68 -28.73 -42.75
C HIS A 16 -18.21 -28.75 -42.65
N VAL A 17 -18.78 -27.76 -41.96
CA VAL A 17 -20.22 -27.47 -42.01
C VAL A 17 -20.39 -26.14 -42.75
N ALA A 18 -21.20 -26.22 -43.83
CA ALA A 18 -21.52 -25.12 -44.71
C ALA A 18 -22.49 -24.14 -44.05
N LEU A 19 -22.21 -22.83 -44.21
CA LEU A 19 -23.00 -21.71 -43.78
C LEU A 19 -24.10 -21.39 -44.83
N LEU A 20 -25.37 -21.47 -44.45
CA LEU A 20 -26.50 -20.93 -45.21
C LEU A 20 -26.86 -19.54 -44.70
N MET A 21 -26.71 -18.56 -45.58
CA MET A 21 -27.10 -17.17 -45.35
C MET A 21 -28.61 -17.03 -45.57
N ALA A 22 -29.33 -16.38 -44.65
CA ALA A 22 -30.67 -15.84 -44.88
C ALA A 22 -30.66 -14.35 -44.42
N THR A 23 -30.87 -13.47 -45.38
CA THR A 23 -31.10 -12.03 -45.20
C THR A 23 -32.59 -11.76 -44.96
N PRO A 24 -32.93 -10.79 -44.09
CA PRO A 24 -34.21 -10.11 -44.25
C PRO A 24 -34.05 -8.63 -44.67
N LEU A 25 -34.93 -8.25 -45.56
CA LEU A 25 -35.18 -6.95 -46.19
C LEU A 25 -35.46 -5.85 -45.14
N ALA A 26 -34.82 -4.69 -45.32
CA ALA A 26 -35.16 -3.47 -44.62
C ALA A 26 -36.23 -2.68 -45.38
N ALA A 27 -37.28 -2.25 -44.68
CA ALA A 27 -38.24 -1.25 -45.16
C ALA A 27 -37.89 0.10 -44.51
N ALA A 28 -37.60 1.09 -45.37
CA ALA A 28 -37.36 2.47 -44.99
C ALA A 28 -38.66 3.28 -45.09
N LEU A 29 -38.91 4.13 -44.11
CA LEU A 29 -39.84 5.25 -44.20
C LEU A 29 -39.17 6.53 -43.72
N PRO A 30 -39.36 7.68 -44.38
CA PRO A 30 -38.64 8.91 -44.14
C PRO A 30 -39.29 9.80 -43.07
N LEU A 31 -38.51 10.43 -42.22
CA LEU A 31 -38.93 11.55 -41.36
C LEU A 31 -38.22 12.82 -41.79
N THR A 32 -39.02 13.78 -42.11
CA THR A 32 -38.70 15.13 -42.61
C THR A 32 -38.02 15.99 -41.54
N VAL A 33 -36.96 16.66 -41.97
CA VAL A 33 -36.24 17.70 -41.25
C VAL A 33 -36.97 19.03 -41.39
N HIS A 34 -37.16 19.74 -40.27
CA HIS A 34 -37.45 21.18 -40.29
C HIS A 34 -36.27 21.92 -39.65
N ALA A 35 -35.65 22.76 -40.46
CA ALA A 35 -34.59 23.68 -40.04
C ALA A 35 -35.22 24.97 -39.49
N GLY A 36 -34.76 25.42 -38.35
CA GLY A 36 -35.08 26.75 -37.79
C GLY A 36 -33.77 27.46 -37.40
N THR A 37 -33.58 28.60 -37.99
CA THR A 37 -32.43 29.47 -38.06
C THR A 37 -32.14 30.22 -36.73
N HIS A 38 -30.84 30.44 -36.48
CA HIS A 38 -30.28 31.40 -35.49
C HIS A 38 -30.70 32.87 -35.76
N PRO A 39 -30.57 33.81 -34.76
CA PRO A 39 -29.28 34.50 -34.63
C PRO A 39 -28.81 34.80 -33.19
N ALA A 40 -27.52 35.13 -33.11
CA ALA A 40 -26.71 35.51 -31.98
C ALA A 40 -27.02 36.93 -31.44
N ALA A 41 -26.76 37.12 -30.13
CA ALA A 41 -26.08 38.31 -29.57
C ALA A 41 -25.88 38.17 -28.05
N ALA A 42 -24.64 38.34 -27.56
CA ALA A 42 -24.33 38.81 -26.23
C ALA A 42 -24.43 40.36 -26.22
N PRO A 43 -24.55 41.09 -25.09
CA PRO A 43 -23.55 41.13 -24.00
C PRO A 43 -24.06 41.52 -22.57
N ALA A 44 -23.07 41.46 -21.62
CA ALA A 44 -22.87 42.33 -20.46
C ALA A 44 -23.65 42.14 -19.15
N ALA A 45 -22.87 42.12 -18.11
CA ALA A 45 -23.09 42.05 -16.67
C ALA A 45 -24.09 43.05 -16.08
N HIS A 46 -24.77 42.62 -14.99
CA HIS A 46 -25.07 43.48 -13.83
C HIS A 46 -25.37 42.62 -12.60
N HIS A 47 -24.69 42.98 -11.52
CA HIS A 47 -24.98 42.54 -10.16
C HIS A 47 -26.37 43.00 -9.72
N THR A 48 -27.17 42.10 -9.12
CA THR A 48 -28.22 42.52 -8.18
C THR A 48 -28.38 41.41 -7.11
N THR A 49 -28.12 41.84 -5.89
CA THR A 49 -28.50 41.20 -4.64
C THR A 49 -30.01 41.05 -4.55
N SER A 50 -30.50 39.85 -4.26
CA SER A 50 -31.93 39.65 -3.92
C SER A 50 -32.01 38.90 -2.59
N SER A 51 -32.53 39.63 -1.61
CA SER A 51 -32.91 39.21 -0.28
C SER A 51 -34.13 38.30 -0.29
N LEU A 52 -34.07 37.20 0.47
CA LEU A 52 -35.23 36.34 0.76
C LEU A 52 -36.11 36.96 1.85
N PRO A 53 -37.48 36.89 1.76
CA PRO A 53 -38.35 37.44 2.76
C PRO A 53 -38.56 36.53 3.95
N ALA A 54 -38.56 37.13 5.15
CA ALA A 54 -38.93 36.54 6.40
C ALA A 54 -40.40 36.16 6.48
N ILE A 55 -40.70 34.92 6.86
CA ILE A 55 -42.06 34.46 7.20
C ILE A 55 -42.28 34.74 8.68
N ARG A 56 -43.26 35.61 8.98
CA ARG A 56 -43.71 36.00 10.32
C ARG A 56 -44.63 34.91 10.93
N ASN A 57 -44.51 34.83 12.24
CA ASN A 57 -45.33 34.09 13.21
C ASN A 57 -46.84 34.10 12.95
N ALA A 58 -47.47 32.95 13.17
CA ALA A 58 -48.88 32.85 13.51
C ALA A 58 -49.06 31.99 14.74
N GLN A 59 -49.48 32.65 15.80
CA GLN A 59 -50.33 32.35 16.96
C GLN A 59 -50.31 30.93 17.59
N ALA A 60 -49.91 31.00 18.82
CA ALA A 60 -50.11 29.99 19.88
C ALA A 60 -51.62 29.74 20.09
N THR A 61 -51.99 28.46 20.07
CA THR A 61 -53.26 27.99 20.67
C THR A 61 -52.88 27.01 21.77
N THR A 62 -53.24 27.38 22.96
CA THR A 62 -53.12 26.58 24.18
C THR A 62 -54.00 25.32 24.12
N LEU A 63 -53.42 24.15 24.31
CA LEU A 63 -54.12 22.94 24.67
C LEU A 63 -53.37 22.15 25.73
N ALA A 64 -54.03 22.03 26.84
CA ALA A 64 -54.03 21.07 27.94
C ALA A 64 -52.81 20.15 28.16
N THR A 65 -52.34 20.27 29.38
CA THR A 65 -51.56 19.33 30.18
C THR A 65 -51.83 17.85 29.87
N ALA A 66 -50.85 17.18 29.31
CA ALA A 66 -50.71 15.73 29.35
C ALA A 66 -49.39 15.37 30.02
N THR A 67 -49.49 14.61 31.06
CA THR A 67 -48.49 14.06 31.94
C THR A 67 -47.27 13.52 31.19
N THR A 68 -46.11 14.01 31.54
CA THR A 68 -44.79 13.50 31.15
C THR A 68 -44.59 12.06 31.64
N PRO A 69 -44.26 11.09 30.79
CA PRO A 69 -43.69 9.86 31.28
C PRO A 69 -42.25 10.14 31.71
N GLN A 70 -41.94 9.99 32.96
CA GLN A 70 -40.60 9.89 33.50
C GLN A 70 -39.87 8.79 32.72
N LEU A 71 -38.92 9.18 31.85
CA LEU A 71 -37.87 8.29 31.39
C LEU A 71 -37.05 7.90 32.62
N LEU A 72 -37.34 6.69 33.12
CA LEU A 72 -36.51 6.00 34.06
C LEU A 72 -35.10 5.94 33.46
N ALA A 73 -34.17 6.67 34.06
CA ALA A 73 -32.76 6.44 33.86
C ALA A 73 -32.48 5.02 34.41
N ALA A 74 -32.46 4.05 33.49
CA ALA A 74 -31.88 2.76 33.78
C ALA A 74 -30.38 3.00 33.95
N ALA A 75 -29.99 3.23 35.22
CA ALA A 75 -28.62 3.03 35.63
C ALA A 75 -28.29 1.59 35.26
N THR A 76 -27.51 1.40 34.19
CA THR A 76 -26.88 0.14 33.88
C THR A 76 -25.93 -0.17 35.02
N SER A 77 -26.46 -0.88 36.04
CA SER A 77 -25.61 -1.66 36.93
C SER A 77 -24.77 -2.55 36.04
N ARG A 78 -23.47 -2.30 35.96
CA ARG A 78 -22.54 -3.28 35.44
C ARG A 78 -22.74 -4.54 36.27
N ASP A 79 -23.41 -5.49 35.64
CA ASP A 79 -23.56 -6.83 36.22
C ASP A 79 -22.14 -7.42 36.31
N THR A 80 -21.62 -7.40 37.54
CA THR A 80 -20.36 -8.04 37.91
C THR A 80 -20.60 -9.50 38.30
N SER A 81 -21.60 -10.15 37.71
CA SER A 81 -21.72 -11.60 37.82
C SER A 81 -20.40 -12.23 37.32
N PRO A 82 -19.78 -13.09 38.12
CA PRO A 82 -18.60 -13.82 37.64
C PRO A 82 -19.04 -14.62 36.43
N ALA A 83 -18.34 -14.42 35.30
CA ALA A 83 -18.58 -15.17 34.08
C ALA A 83 -18.61 -16.66 34.46
N ALA A 84 -19.72 -17.33 34.14
CA ALA A 84 -19.84 -18.76 34.35
C ALA A 84 -18.60 -19.44 33.78
N ALA A 85 -17.90 -20.23 34.61
CA ALA A 85 -16.69 -20.91 34.17
C ALA A 85 -17.09 -21.82 33.00
N LEU A 86 -16.43 -21.60 31.84
CA LEU A 86 -16.65 -22.43 30.66
C LEU A 86 -16.27 -23.87 31.04
N THR A 87 -17.23 -24.79 31.01
CA THR A 87 -17.02 -26.18 31.38
C THR A 87 -16.27 -26.97 30.34
N ASP A 88 -16.38 -26.55 29.06
CA ASP A 88 -15.76 -27.23 27.91
C ASP A 88 -14.33 -26.79 27.66
N SER A 89 -13.49 -27.73 27.23
CA SER A 89 -12.10 -27.40 26.88
C SER A 89 -12.04 -26.46 25.66
N PRO A 90 -11.01 -25.63 25.52
CA PRO A 90 -10.84 -24.79 24.35
C PRO A 90 -10.91 -25.56 23.02
N SER A 91 -10.38 -26.78 22.97
CA SER A 91 -10.43 -27.63 21.78
C SER A 91 -11.86 -28.13 21.46
N GLN A 92 -12.68 -28.43 22.48
CA GLN A 92 -14.09 -28.78 22.29
C GLN A 92 -14.89 -27.60 21.74
N ARG A 93 -14.78 -26.42 22.37
CA ARG A 93 -15.41 -25.19 21.85
C ARG A 93 -15.01 -24.88 20.42
N CYS A 94 -13.73 -25.13 20.06
CA CYS A 94 -13.25 -24.98 18.68
C CYS A 94 -14.00 -25.91 17.71
N THR A 95 -14.17 -27.17 18.10
CA THR A 95 -14.90 -28.16 17.28
C THR A 95 -16.37 -27.80 17.12
N GLU A 96 -17.03 -27.30 18.17
CA GLU A 96 -18.43 -26.91 18.17
C GLU A 96 -18.75 -25.75 17.23
N LEU A 97 -17.81 -24.84 17.02
CA LEU A 97 -17.97 -23.73 16.06
C LEU A 97 -18.26 -24.20 14.64
N LYS A 98 -17.88 -25.44 14.27
CA LYS A 98 -18.16 -26.02 12.95
C LYS A 98 -19.67 -26.12 12.66
N SER A 99 -20.48 -26.33 13.67
CA SER A 99 -21.95 -26.45 13.57
C SER A 99 -22.67 -25.10 13.74
N MET A 100 -21.94 -24.03 14.01
CA MET A 100 -22.54 -22.71 14.23
C MET A 100 -23.21 -22.20 12.95
N HIS A 101 -24.50 -21.86 13.07
CA HIS A 101 -25.25 -21.28 11.97
C HIS A 101 -25.13 -19.76 11.96
N ILE A 102 -24.52 -19.21 10.92
CA ILE A 102 -24.47 -17.78 10.63
C ILE A 102 -25.06 -17.56 9.23
N ALA A 103 -26.10 -16.75 9.12
CA ALA A 103 -26.77 -16.49 7.83
C ALA A 103 -25.78 -16.06 6.73
N GLY A 104 -25.85 -16.69 5.56
CA GLY A 104 -24.97 -16.41 4.42
C GLY A 104 -23.51 -16.83 4.61
N THR A 105 -23.19 -17.57 5.70
CA THR A 105 -21.82 -18.00 6.00
C THR A 105 -21.74 -19.52 6.12
N ARG A 106 -20.75 -20.13 5.49
CA ARG A 106 -20.43 -21.54 5.64
C ARG A 106 -19.09 -21.67 6.35
N ILE A 107 -19.06 -22.25 7.55
CA ILE A 107 -17.81 -22.66 8.20
C ILE A 107 -17.30 -23.89 7.48
N THR A 108 -16.17 -23.78 6.81
CA THR A 108 -15.60 -24.86 5.99
C THR A 108 -14.74 -25.82 6.78
N SER A 109 -14.01 -25.30 7.78
CA SER A 109 -13.23 -26.14 8.70
C SER A 109 -13.08 -25.49 10.07
N THR A 110 -12.85 -26.32 11.09
CA THR A 110 -12.36 -25.93 12.42
C THR A 110 -11.32 -26.94 12.86
N SER A 111 -10.21 -26.48 13.42
CA SER A 111 -9.16 -27.33 13.95
C SER A 111 -8.47 -26.69 15.13
N TRP A 112 -8.11 -27.51 16.11
CA TRP A 112 -7.29 -27.07 17.25
C TRP A 112 -5.81 -27.27 16.95
N SER A 113 -5.05 -26.20 16.98
CA SER A 113 -3.59 -26.22 16.87
C SER A 113 -2.98 -26.17 18.28
N THR A 114 -2.01 -27.03 18.57
CA THR A 114 -1.21 -26.98 19.81
C THR A 114 -0.14 -25.88 19.78
N GLY A 115 -0.10 -25.09 18.71
CA GLY A 115 0.92 -24.11 18.45
C GLY A 115 2.06 -24.65 17.59
N GLY A 116 3.00 -23.81 17.28
CA GLY A 116 4.14 -24.15 16.43
C GLY A 116 4.70 -22.96 15.68
N ILE A 117 5.55 -23.23 14.69
CA ILE A 117 6.13 -22.21 13.82
C ILE A 117 5.19 -21.93 12.66
N GLU A 118 4.73 -20.68 12.55
CA GLU A 118 3.91 -20.20 11.43
C GLU A 118 4.75 -19.33 10.50
N ALA A 119 4.69 -19.62 9.21
CA ALA A 119 5.36 -18.83 8.17
C ALA A 119 4.53 -17.60 7.78
N ASP A 120 5.19 -16.49 7.48
CA ASP A 120 4.56 -15.34 6.87
C ASP A 120 4.44 -15.55 5.35
N SER A 121 3.27 -15.94 4.87
CA SER A 121 3.02 -16.16 3.44
C SER A 121 3.02 -14.86 2.62
N MET A 122 2.81 -13.69 3.25
CA MET A 122 2.88 -12.39 2.58
C MET A 122 4.30 -11.98 2.22
N ALA A 123 5.32 -12.54 2.88
CA ALA A 123 6.72 -12.26 2.59
C ALA A 123 7.10 -12.52 1.13
N ALA A 124 6.50 -13.52 0.48
CA ALA A 124 6.73 -13.81 -0.94
C ALA A 124 6.26 -12.67 -1.86
N PHE A 125 5.14 -12.00 -1.52
CA PHE A 125 4.61 -10.88 -2.31
C PHE A 125 5.34 -9.57 -2.07
N THR A 126 5.94 -9.42 -0.90
CA THR A 126 6.63 -8.20 -0.51
C THR A 126 8.14 -8.24 -0.76
N GLY A 127 8.68 -9.37 -1.25
CA GLY A 127 10.11 -9.57 -1.50
C GLY A 127 10.94 -9.77 -0.23
N GLY A 128 10.29 -9.98 0.93
CA GLY A 128 10.93 -10.25 2.21
C GLY A 128 11.17 -11.74 2.44
N GLN A 129 12.05 -12.08 3.40
CA GLN A 129 12.11 -13.43 3.96
C GLN A 129 10.99 -13.58 4.99
N ALA A 130 10.24 -14.69 4.90
CA ALA A 130 9.23 -15.02 5.89
C ALA A 130 9.86 -15.11 7.28
N ALA A 131 9.46 -14.22 8.18
CA ALA A 131 9.77 -14.36 9.59
C ALA A 131 8.87 -15.46 10.15
N SER A 132 9.42 -16.66 10.36
CA SER A 132 8.71 -17.70 11.08
C SER A 132 8.63 -17.33 12.55
N GLN A 133 7.43 -17.32 13.11
CA GLN A 133 7.19 -17.01 14.52
C GLN A 133 6.52 -18.19 15.21
N GLN A 134 7.01 -18.54 16.38
CA GLN A 134 6.34 -19.52 17.22
C GLN A 134 5.12 -18.90 17.89
N VAL A 135 3.96 -19.52 17.68
CA VAL A 135 2.66 -19.13 18.28
C VAL A 135 2.19 -20.20 19.28
N GLY A 136 1.37 -19.80 20.25
CA GLY A 136 0.76 -20.70 21.24
C GLY A 136 -0.40 -21.50 20.67
N ALA A 137 -1.02 -22.33 21.52
CA ALA A 137 -2.22 -23.09 21.18
C ALA A 137 -3.37 -22.17 20.78
N HIS A 138 -4.13 -22.55 19.75
CA HIS A 138 -5.22 -21.76 19.20
C HIS A 138 -6.21 -22.57 18.36
N CYS A 139 -7.44 -22.08 18.24
CA CYS A 139 -8.42 -22.59 17.28
C CYS A 139 -8.23 -21.94 15.93
N VAL A 140 -8.20 -22.70 14.84
CA VAL A 140 -8.21 -22.23 13.46
C VAL A 140 -9.59 -22.49 12.87
N ILE A 141 -10.23 -21.47 12.35
CA ILE A 141 -11.54 -21.51 11.72
C ILE A 141 -11.40 -20.98 10.30
N GLU A 142 -11.88 -21.73 9.32
CA GLU A 142 -11.99 -21.28 7.95
C GLU A 142 -13.46 -21.24 7.53
N GLY A 143 -13.80 -20.28 6.70
CA GLY A 143 -15.17 -20.12 6.23
C GLY A 143 -15.26 -19.29 4.97
N GLU A 144 -16.47 -19.26 4.43
CA GLU A 144 -16.83 -18.52 3.22
C GLU A 144 -18.17 -17.82 3.42
N ILE A 145 -18.22 -16.55 3.04
CA ILE A 145 -19.39 -15.68 3.18
C ILE A 145 -19.93 -15.34 1.81
N GLY A 146 -21.24 -15.52 1.60
CA GLY A 146 -21.92 -15.13 0.36
C GLY A 146 -21.50 -15.95 -0.85
N ALA A 147 -21.20 -17.24 -0.66
CA ALA A 147 -20.83 -18.17 -1.73
C ALA A 147 -21.89 -18.18 -2.85
N ARG A 148 -21.47 -17.96 -4.09
CA ARG A 148 -22.35 -17.89 -5.28
C ARG A 148 -21.59 -18.21 -6.56
N THR A 149 -22.35 -18.46 -7.62
CA THR A 149 -21.84 -18.48 -8.99
C THR A 149 -22.05 -17.11 -9.63
N GLY A 150 -21.01 -16.49 -10.17
CA GLY A 150 -21.07 -15.22 -10.89
C GLY A 150 -21.68 -15.34 -12.28
N ALA A 151 -21.91 -14.21 -12.93
CA ALA A 151 -22.44 -14.13 -14.29
C ALA A 151 -21.46 -14.76 -15.32
N ASP A 152 -20.18 -14.83 -15.02
CA ASP A 152 -19.12 -15.46 -15.81
C ASP A 152 -18.97 -16.97 -15.55
N GLY A 153 -19.85 -17.56 -14.74
CA GLY A 153 -19.82 -18.97 -14.34
C GLY A 153 -18.78 -19.34 -13.29
N LYS A 154 -17.98 -18.37 -12.80
CA LYS A 154 -16.99 -18.62 -11.76
C LYS A 154 -17.60 -18.62 -10.37
N HIS A 155 -16.92 -19.33 -9.44
CA HIS A 155 -17.27 -19.28 -8.04
C HIS A 155 -16.76 -17.99 -7.38
N TYR A 156 -17.61 -17.33 -6.62
CA TYR A 156 -17.31 -16.15 -5.81
C TYR A 156 -17.83 -16.31 -4.39
N GLY A 157 -17.22 -15.62 -3.47
CA GLY A 157 -17.52 -15.56 -2.06
C GLY A 157 -16.33 -14.98 -1.31
N THR A 158 -16.53 -14.44 -0.12
CA THR A 158 -15.43 -13.96 0.71
C THR A 158 -14.97 -15.07 1.63
N ARG A 159 -13.79 -15.64 1.35
CA ARG A 159 -13.17 -16.62 2.24
C ARG A 159 -12.39 -15.90 3.33
N PHE A 160 -12.36 -16.52 4.50
CA PHE A 160 -11.63 -16.00 5.66
C PHE A 160 -10.98 -17.12 6.46
N GLN A 161 -9.94 -16.77 7.22
CA GLN A 161 -9.39 -17.57 8.29
C GLN A 161 -9.42 -16.74 9.58
N LEU A 162 -9.93 -17.33 10.67
CA LEU A 162 -9.92 -16.74 12.01
C LEU A 162 -9.13 -17.64 12.95
N ARG A 163 -8.20 -17.08 13.71
CA ARG A 163 -7.45 -17.79 14.75
C ARG A 163 -7.78 -17.22 16.13
N LEU A 164 -8.15 -18.11 17.04
CA LEU A 164 -8.57 -17.76 18.40
C LEU A 164 -7.57 -18.37 19.40
N PRO A 165 -6.65 -17.57 19.99
CA PRO A 165 -5.64 -18.10 20.91
C PRO A 165 -6.27 -18.61 22.21
N GLU A 166 -5.69 -19.67 22.79
CA GLU A 166 -6.09 -20.15 24.12
C GLU A 166 -5.94 -19.07 25.19
N GLN A 167 -4.82 -18.35 25.15
CA GLN A 167 -4.52 -17.22 26.05
C GLN A 167 -4.94 -15.89 25.39
N TRP A 168 -6.23 -15.59 25.44
CA TRP A 168 -6.79 -14.39 24.81
C TRP A 168 -6.61 -13.14 25.67
N ASN A 169 -6.03 -12.09 25.09
CA ASN A 169 -5.84 -10.77 25.72
C ASN A 169 -7.07 -9.85 25.65
N LYS A 170 -8.22 -10.37 25.21
CA LYS A 170 -9.49 -9.65 24.96
C LYS A 170 -9.40 -8.62 23.83
N ALA A 171 -8.44 -8.74 22.92
CA ALA A 171 -8.34 -7.92 21.74
C ALA A 171 -8.58 -8.74 20.45
N PHE A 172 -9.08 -8.03 19.43
CA PHE A 172 -9.31 -8.53 18.08
C PHE A 172 -8.46 -7.77 17.09
N LEU A 173 -7.87 -8.45 16.12
CA LEU A 173 -7.12 -7.84 15.03
C LEU A 173 -7.64 -8.35 13.68
N PHE A 174 -8.01 -7.42 12.79
CA PHE A 174 -8.20 -7.72 11.39
C PHE A 174 -6.87 -7.51 10.65
N GLN A 175 -6.39 -8.57 10.01
CA GLN A 175 -5.20 -8.57 9.16
C GLN A 175 -5.63 -8.33 7.72
N GLY A 176 -5.38 -7.12 7.19
CA GLY A 176 -5.60 -6.79 5.79
C GLY A 176 -4.69 -7.59 4.86
N GLY A 177 -5.13 -7.77 3.64
CA GLY A 177 -4.44 -8.53 2.62
C GLY A 177 -3.40 -7.75 1.81
N GLY A 178 -3.27 -8.04 0.52
CA GLY A 178 -2.31 -7.37 -0.35
C GLY A 178 -2.50 -7.70 -1.83
N GLY A 179 -1.87 -6.93 -2.71
CA GLY A 179 -2.02 -7.05 -4.15
C GLY A 179 -3.46 -6.83 -4.58
N VAL A 180 -4.00 -7.78 -5.34
CA VAL A 180 -5.43 -7.84 -5.66
C VAL A 180 -6.14 -8.93 -4.86
N ASP A 181 -5.64 -9.31 -3.70
CA ASP A 181 -6.06 -10.41 -2.83
C ASP A 181 -6.26 -11.76 -3.57
N GLY A 182 -7.38 -12.45 -3.43
CA GLY A 182 -7.66 -13.74 -4.08
C GLY A 182 -7.08 -14.95 -3.35
N PHE A 183 -6.48 -14.75 -2.17
CA PHE A 183 -5.99 -15.79 -1.27
C PHE A 183 -6.16 -15.34 0.19
N VAL A 184 -6.37 -16.30 1.06
CA VAL A 184 -6.45 -16.06 2.50
C VAL A 184 -5.08 -16.29 3.12
N ALA A 185 -4.42 -15.22 3.55
CA ALA A 185 -3.16 -15.34 4.28
C ALA A 185 -3.38 -15.96 5.67
N PRO A 186 -2.45 -16.75 6.22
CA PRO A 186 -2.55 -17.20 7.61
C PRO A 186 -2.78 -16.04 8.58
N ALA A 187 -3.83 -16.15 9.40
CA ALA A 187 -4.25 -15.10 10.32
C ALA A 187 -3.34 -15.05 11.57
N VAL A 188 -2.06 -14.75 11.39
CA VAL A 188 -1.05 -14.66 12.45
C VAL A 188 -0.92 -13.26 13.03
N GLY A 189 -1.30 -12.25 12.25
CA GLY A 189 -1.23 -10.86 12.67
C GLY A 189 0.19 -10.30 12.69
N ASN A 190 1.02 -10.67 11.71
CA ASN A 190 2.35 -10.08 11.54
C ASN A 190 2.25 -8.57 11.35
N ILE A 191 3.20 -7.82 11.86
CA ILE A 191 3.31 -6.40 11.55
C ILE A 191 3.59 -6.26 10.04
N PRO A 192 2.90 -5.35 9.32
CA PRO A 192 2.84 -5.39 7.87
C PRO A 192 4.08 -4.81 7.17
N PHE A 193 5.28 -5.00 7.76
CA PHE A 193 6.54 -4.54 7.19
C PHE A 193 7.49 -5.71 6.98
N GLN A 194 8.18 -5.69 5.86
CA GLN A 194 9.24 -6.65 5.59
C GLN A 194 10.35 -6.52 6.64
N GLN A 195 10.88 -7.66 7.07
CA GLN A 195 12.03 -7.74 7.96
C GLN A 195 11.79 -7.19 9.38
N THR A 196 10.53 -6.98 9.78
CA THR A 196 10.22 -6.58 11.15
C THR A 196 10.54 -7.69 12.14
N THR A 197 11.05 -7.30 13.32
CA THR A 197 11.25 -8.19 14.47
C THR A 197 10.08 -8.14 15.46
N ALA A 198 9.07 -7.31 15.19
CA ALA A 198 7.92 -7.14 16.07
C ALA A 198 7.12 -8.44 16.22
N THR A 199 6.69 -8.71 17.45
CA THR A 199 5.94 -9.92 17.79
C THR A 199 4.56 -9.91 17.12
N PRO A 200 4.14 -10.99 16.42
CA PRO A 200 2.82 -11.09 15.79
C PRO A 200 1.68 -11.01 16.81
N ALA A 201 0.53 -10.49 16.38
CA ALA A 201 -0.62 -10.28 17.25
C ALA A 201 -1.15 -11.60 17.86
N LEU A 202 -1.22 -12.70 17.10
CA LEU A 202 -1.64 -14.00 17.62
C LEU A 202 -0.78 -14.45 18.82
N LYS A 203 0.54 -14.26 18.71
CA LYS A 203 1.48 -14.55 19.80
C LYS A 203 1.29 -13.64 21.02
N ARG A 204 0.75 -12.42 20.81
CA ARG A 204 0.36 -11.49 21.89
C ARG A 204 -1.02 -11.80 22.49
N GLY A 205 -1.70 -12.84 22.02
CA GLY A 205 -3.01 -13.25 22.51
C GLY A 205 -4.20 -12.58 21.80
N TYR A 206 -4.02 -11.98 20.63
CA TYR A 206 -5.13 -11.44 19.83
C TYR A 206 -5.90 -12.55 19.13
N ALA A 207 -7.23 -12.43 19.07
CA ALA A 207 -8.02 -13.10 18.05
C ALA A 207 -7.74 -12.42 16.69
N VAL A 208 -7.29 -13.17 15.69
CA VAL A 208 -6.85 -12.59 14.42
C VAL A 208 -7.66 -13.15 13.27
N VAL A 209 -8.17 -12.29 12.37
CA VAL A 209 -8.85 -12.68 11.13
C VAL A 209 -8.12 -12.13 9.91
N SER A 210 -8.14 -12.89 8.81
CA SER A 210 -7.72 -12.50 7.46
C SER A 210 -8.76 -12.93 6.43
N MET A 211 -8.69 -12.36 5.21
CA MET A 211 -9.64 -12.64 4.12
C MET A 211 -8.96 -12.63 2.76
N ASP A 212 -9.72 -13.01 1.70
CA ASP A 212 -9.28 -13.01 0.30
C ASP A 212 -9.81 -11.85 -0.55
N GLY A 213 -10.52 -10.90 0.03
CA GLY A 213 -11.10 -9.77 -0.70
C GLY A 213 -12.36 -10.08 -1.50
N GLY A 214 -12.89 -11.33 -1.47
CA GLY A 214 -14.17 -11.69 -2.09
C GLY A 214 -14.09 -12.45 -3.41
N HIS A 215 -12.92 -12.94 -3.78
CA HIS A 215 -12.70 -13.74 -4.99
C HIS A 215 -11.53 -14.75 -4.78
N PRO A 216 -11.49 -15.87 -5.55
CA PRO A 216 -10.61 -16.99 -5.21
C PRO A 216 -9.22 -16.95 -5.86
N THR A 217 -8.92 -16.01 -6.74
CA THR A 217 -7.67 -15.96 -7.53
C THR A 217 -6.95 -14.63 -7.37
N PRO A 218 -5.61 -14.60 -7.24
CA PRO A 218 -4.85 -13.36 -7.08
C PRO A 218 -4.62 -12.65 -8.43
N THR A 219 -5.71 -12.49 -9.19
CA THR A 219 -5.74 -11.85 -10.51
C THR A 219 -6.93 -10.90 -10.58
N PRO A 220 -6.85 -9.77 -11.29
CA PRO A 220 -7.90 -8.75 -11.33
C PRO A 220 -9.11 -9.12 -12.21
N ASP A 221 -9.17 -10.31 -12.77
CA ASP A 221 -10.24 -10.80 -13.66
C ASP A 221 -11.61 -10.94 -12.96
N PHE A 222 -11.63 -10.92 -11.62
CA PHE A 222 -12.86 -10.79 -10.82
C PHE A 222 -13.64 -9.51 -11.15
N GLY A 223 -13.00 -8.51 -11.73
CA GLY A 223 -13.64 -7.29 -12.16
C GLY A 223 -14.70 -7.47 -13.26
N ALA A 224 -14.81 -8.66 -13.87
CA ALA A 224 -15.92 -9.05 -14.73
C ALA A 224 -17.24 -9.22 -13.96
N ASP A 225 -17.20 -9.51 -12.66
CA ASP A 225 -18.37 -9.70 -11.79
C ASP A 225 -18.62 -8.49 -10.90
N GLN A 226 -19.83 -7.92 -10.99
CA GLN A 226 -20.17 -6.68 -10.27
C GLN A 226 -20.16 -6.85 -8.75
N GLN A 227 -20.62 -7.99 -8.22
CA GLN A 227 -20.61 -8.20 -6.76
C GLN A 227 -19.18 -8.42 -6.25
N ALA A 228 -18.31 -9.12 -7.01
CA ALA A 228 -16.91 -9.26 -6.65
C ALA A 228 -16.18 -7.90 -6.65
N ARG A 229 -16.52 -6.99 -7.57
CA ARG A 229 -16.02 -5.60 -7.56
C ARG A 229 -16.41 -4.88 -6.26
N LEU A 230 -17.63 -5.03 -5.77
CA LEU A 230 -18.11 -4.42 -4.51
C LEU A 230 -17.45 -5.08 -3.29
N ASP A 231 -17.29 -6.40 -3.32
CA ASP A 231 -16.66 -7.16 -2.25
C ASP A 231 -15.21 -6.72 -2.08
N PHE A 232 -14.42 -6.70 -3.15
CA PHE A 232 -13.05 -6.20 -3.14
C PHE A 232 -12.95 -4.72 -2.75
N ALA A 233 -13.85 -3.88 -3.26
CA ALA A 233 -13.84 -2.45 -2.96
C ALA A 233 -13.97 -2.18 -1.45
N TYR A 234 -14.95 -2.81 -0.78
CA TYR A 234 -15.22 -2.52 0.64
C TYR A 234 -16.07 -3.55 1.40
N GLN A 235 -16.94 -4.34 0.72
CA GLN A 235 -17.93 -5.11 1.45
C GLN A 235 -17.34 -6.29 2.21
N SER A 236 -16.29 -6.93 1.69
CA SER A 236 -15.62 -8.05 2.35
C SER A 236 -15.12 -7.68 3.74
N THR A 237 -14.54 -6.49 3.90
CA THR A 237 -14.10 -5.97 5.21
C THR A 237 -15.23 -5.99 6.24
N GLY A 238 -16.39 -5.44 5.91
CA GLY A 238 -17.54 -5.40 6.83
C GLY A 238 -18.14 -6.78 7.11
N LYS A 239 -18.32 -7.60 6.06
CA LYS A 239 -18.86 -8.95 6.16
C LYS A 239 -18.00 -9.83 7.08
N VAL A 240 -16.68 -9.85 6.86
CA VAL A 240 -15.75 -10.67 7.65
C VAL A 240 -15.66 -10.17 9.08
N THR A 241 -15.63 -8.85 9.31
CA THR A 241 -15.63 -8.27 10.66
C THR A 241 -16.83 -8.74 11.46
N ALA A 242 -18.03 -8.67 10.87
CA ALA A 242 -19.26 -9.06 11.55
C ALA A 242 -19.30 -10.56 11.90
N VAL A 243 -18.86 -11.42 10.97
CA VAL A 243 -18.80 -12.88 11.18
C VAL A 243 -17.74 -13.24 12.22
N ALA A 244 -16.52 -12.68 12.09
CA ALA A 244 -15.43 -12.97 13.01
C ALA A 244 -15.76 -12.56 14.45
N LYS A 245 -16.34 -11.37 14.67
CA LYS A 245 -16.77 -10.93 16.02
C LYS A 245 -17.84 -11.84 16.62
N LYS A 246 -18.76 -12.39 15.82
CA LYS A 246 -19.75 -13.39 16.30
C LYS A 246 -19.05 -14.69 16.72
N LEU A 247 -18.08 -15.18 15.96
CA LEU A 247 -17.30 -16.37 16.30
C LEU A 247 -16.44 -16.16 17.56
N VAL A 248 -15.83 -14.98 17.72
CA VAL A 248 -15.10 -14.58 18.94
C VAL A 248 -16.02 -14.62 20.15
N MET A 249 -17.20 -13.98 20.04
CA MET A 249 -18.20 -13.97 21.11
C MET A 249 -18.64 -15.40 21.50
N GLN A 250 -18.89 -16.25 20.50
CA GLN A 250 -19.31 -17.64 20.77
C GLN A 250 -18.20 -18.45 21.46
N PHE A 251 -16.95 -18.27 21.03
CA PHE A 251 -15.83 -19.04 21.57
C PHE A 251 -15.43 -18.63 22.99
N TYR A 252 -15.35 -17.30 23.26
CA TYR A 252 -14.90 -16.78 24.54
C TYR A 252 -16.02 -16.38 25.48
N GLN A 253 -17.31 -16.42 25.05
CA GLN A 253 -18.47 -15.88 25.75
C GLN A 253 -18.26 -14.42 26.18
N ALA A 254 -17.49 -13.67 25.39
CA ALA A 254 -17.16 -12.28 25.64
C ALA A 254 -16.85 -11.54 24.33
N SER A 255 -17.22 -10.27 24.25
CA SER A 255 -16.82 -9.39 23.15
C SER A 255 -15.37 -8.93 23.30
N PRO A 256 -14.67 -8.63 22.19
CA PRO A 256 -13.38 -7.96 22.26
C PRO A 256 -13.51 -6.62 23.01
N ARG A 257 -12.53 -6.34 23.88
CA ARG A 257 -12.41 -5.03 24.53
C ARG A 257 -11.93 -3.97 23.54
N HIS A 258 -11.00 -4.35 22.65
CA HIS A 258 -10.48 -3.53 21.59
C HIS A 258 -10.44 -4.30 20.28
N SER A 259 -10.78 -3.61 19.20
CA SER A 259 -10.75 -4.12 17.84
C SER A 259 -9.82 -3.26 17.00
N TYR A 260 -8.78 -3.87 16.43
CA TYR A 260 -7.81 -3.19 15.60
C TYR A 260 -7.85 -3.71 14.17
N PHE A 261 -7.49 -2.85 13.22
CA PHE A 261 -7.21 -3.23 11.84
C PHE A 261 -5.77 -2.84 11.50
N ARG A 262 -5.04 -3.73 10.83
CA ARG A 262 -3.72 -3.41 10.31
C ARG A 262 -3.56 -3.95 8.90
N GLY A 263 -2.87 -3.22 8.03
CA GLY A 263 -2.54 -3.69 6.70
C GLY A 263 -1.54 -2.79 5.99
N CYS A 264 -0.88 -3.34 4.98
CA CYS A 264 0.00 -2.60 4.07
C CYS A 264 -0.50 -2.73 2.63
N SER A 265 -0.19 -1.77 1.74
CA SER A 265 -0.57 -1.84 0.33
C SER A 265 -2.10 -1.82 0.14
N ASN A 266 -2.67 -2.81 -0.56
CA ASN A 266 -4.12 -3.00 -0.60
C ASN A 266 -4.70 -3.20 0.82
N GLY A 267 -4.03 -3.96 1.69
CA GLY A 267 -4.43 -4.07 3.10
C GLY A 267 -4.40 -2.75 3.85
N GLY A 268 -3.49 -1.82 3.48
CA GLY A 268 -3.51 -0.44 3.95
C GLY A 268 -4.72 0.34 3.43
N ARG A 269 -5.14 0.14 2.18
CA ARG A 269 -6.40 0.66 1.64
C ARG A 269 -7.60 0.11 2.40
N GLU A 270 -7.64 -1.20 2.67
CA GLU A 270 -8.69 -1.84 3.46
C GLU A 270 -8.76 -1.27 4.88
N ALA A 271 -7.60 -0.97 5.50
CA ALA A 271 -7.52 -0.30 6.79
C ALA A 271 -8.14 1.12 6.72
N MET A 272 -7.89 1.87 5.65
CA MET A 272 -8.52 3.17 5.43
C MET A 272 -10.03 3.04 5.15
N ILE A 273 -10.47 2.02 4.41
CA ILE A 273 -11.90 1.69 4.23
C ILE A 273 -12.54 1.36 5.58
N ALA A 274 -11.84 0.63 6.46
CA ALA A 274 -12.34 0.34 7.80
C ALA A 274 -12.58 1.62 8.61
N ALA A 275 -11.65 2.58 8.60
CA ALA A 275 -11.81 3.87 9.27
C ALA A 275 -12.96 4.71 8.70
N GLN A 276 -13.17 4.68 7.37
CA GLN A 276 -14.10 5.56 6.65
C GLN A 276 -15.52 4.99 6.55
N ARG A 277 -15.66 3.67 6.28
CA ARG A 277 -16.95 3.03 6.02
C ARG A 277 -17.47 2.18 7.19
N TYR A 278 -16.58 1.77 8.10
CA TYR A 278 -16.91 0.97 9.28
C TYR A 278 -16.37 1.61 10.57
N PRO A 279 -16.63 2.92 10.79
CA PRO A 279 -16.00 3.71 11.85
C PRO A 279 -16.38 3.28 13.26
N LEU A 280 -17.41 2.44 13.43
CA LEU A 280 -17.85 1.92 14.72
C LEU A 280 -17.28 0.53 15.04
N GLU A 281 -16.62 -0.10 14.06
CA GLU A 281 -16.15 -1.48 14.19
C GLU A 281 -14.75 -1.60 14.77
N PHE A 282 -13.95 -0.53 14.69
CA PHE A 282 -12.55 -0.57 15.08
C PHE A 282 -12.18 0.61 15.98
N ASP A 283 -11.45 0.28 17.04
CA ASP A 283 -10.89 1.26 17.99
C ASP A 283 -9.55 1.82 17.47
N GLY A 284 -8.82 1.07 16.65
CA GLY A 284 -7.54 1.51 16.13
C GLY A 284 -7.20 0.95 14.76
N ILE A 285 -6.55 1.79 13.96
CA ILE A 285 -6.16 1.50 12.57
C ILE A 285 -4.67 1.73 12.38
N ILE A 286 -3.98 0.77 11.76
CA ILE A 286 -2.62 0.90 11.25
C ILE A 286 -2.68 0.72 9.73
N ALA A 287 -2.58 1.82 8.98
CA ALA A 287 -2.54 1.83 7.54
C ALA A 287 -1.11 2.09 7.05
N ALA A 288 -0.45 1.05 6.54
CA ALA A 288 0.91 1.14 6.03
C ALA A 288 0.90 1.24 4.50
N ASN A 289 1.69 2.15 3.94
CA ASN A 289 1.81 2.38 2.50
C ASN A 289 0.44 2.22 1.78
N PRO A 290 -0.63 2.90 2.26
CA PRO A 290 -1.98 2.61 1.83
C PRO A 290 -2.23 3.03 0.38
N GLY A 291 -2.75 2.09 -0.44
CA GLY A 291 -3.23 2.38 -1.78
C GLY A 291 -4.61 3.06 -1.77
N PHE A 292 -4.78 4.12 -0.99
CA PHE A 292 -6.09 4.72 -0.75
C PHE A 292 -6.72 5.39 -1.98
N ARG A 293 -5.92 5.81 -2.96
CA ARG A 293 -6.36 6.28 -4.30
C ARG A 293 -5.95 5.29 -5.39
N LEU A 294 -6.29 4.02 -5.20
CA LEU A 294 -5.78 2.93 -6.03
C LEU A 294 -6.14 3.07 -7.51
N SER A 295 -7.33 3.63 -7.83
CA SER A 295 -7.72 3.89 -9.21
C SER A 295 -6.78 4.87 -9.94
N ARG A 296 -6.27 5.87 -9.22
CA ARG A 296 -5.34 6.87 -9.76
C ARG A 296 -3.91 6.37 -9.78
N ALA A 297 -3.51 5.60 -8.77
CA ALA A 297 -2.22 4.94 -8.74
C ALA A 297 -2.06 3.99 -9.94
N ALA A 298 -3.08 3.20 -10.28
CA ALA A 298 -3.06 2.32 -11.45
C ALA A 298 -2.86 3.10 -12.78
N VAL A 299 -3.44 4.30 -12.90
CA VAL A 299 -3.18 5.20 -14.06
C VAL A 299 -1.73 5.70 -14.04
N ALA A 300 -1.20 6.08 -12.86
CA ALA A 300 0.19 6.54 -12.74
C ALA A 300 1.20 5.43 -13.03
N GLU A 301 0.90 4.19 -12.69
CA GLU A 301 1.75 3.04 -13.01
C GLU A 301 1.83 2.79 -14.52
N VAL A 302 0.75 3.04 -15.25
CA VAL A 302 0.78 3.03 -16.73
C VAL A 302 1.52 4.22 -17.29
N TRP A 303 1.38 5.42 -16.69
CA TRP A 303 2.18 6.60 -17.06
C TRP A 303 3.67 6.29 -16.95
N ASP A 304 4.12 5.79 -15.81
CA ASP A 304 5.53 5.44 -15.59
C ASP A 304 6.01 4.40 -16.61
N THR A 305 5.20 3.37 -16.85
CA THR A 305 5.48 2.34 -17.85
C THR A 305 5.66 2.93 -19.24
N GLN A 306 4.79 3.85 -19.67
CA GLN A 306 4.91 4.49 -20.97
C GLN A 306 6.16 5.38 -21.07
N GLN A 307 6.51 6.15 -20.01
CA GLN A 307 7.74 6.96 -19.96
C GLN A 307 8.99 6.08 -20.08
N LEU A 308 9.02 4.95 -19.36
CA LEU A 308 10.14 4.01 -19.40
C LEU A 308 10.22 3.26 -20.75
N MET A 309 9.09 2.82 -21.30
CA MET A 309 9.05 2.19 -22.63
C MET A 309 9.48 3.15 -23.75
N ALA A 310 9.27 4.46 -23.58
CA ALA A 310 9.73 5.45 -24.56
C ALA A 310 11.26 5.42 -24.74
N ILE A 311 11.99 5.22 -23.63
CA ILE A 311 13.47 5.21 -23.59
C ILE A 311 14.08 3.80 -23.58
N ALA A 312 13.26 2.76 -23.50
CA ALA A 312 13.73 1.38 -23.45
C ALA A 312 14.46 1.00 -24.77
N PRO A 313 15.67 0.44 -24.69
CA PRO A 313 16.40 -0.01 -25.86
C PRO A 313 15.72 -1.24 -26.48
N PRO A 314 15.77 -1.39 -27.82
CA PRO A 314 15.27 -2.59 -28.48
C PRO A 314 16.25 -3.76 -28.32
N ASN A 315 15.72 -4.98 -28.31
CA ASN A 315 16.51 -6.20 -28.45
C ASN A 315 16.89 -6.46 -29.92
N ALA A 316 17.58 -7.56 -30.21
CA ALA A 316 18.00 -7.95 -31.55
C ALA A 316 16.82 -8.12 -32.55
N HIS A 317 15.57 -8.24 -32.08
CA HIS A 317 14.36 -8.34 -32.88
C HIS A 317 13.61 -6.99 -32.99
N GLY A 318 14.21 -5.89 -32.58
CA GLY A 318 13.60 -4.56 -32.60
C GLY A 318 12.53 -4.32 -31.50
N GLN A 319 12.34 -5.24 -30.56
CA GLN A 319 11.35 -5.14 -29.50
C GLN A 319 11.93 -4.41 -28.28
N LYS A 320 11.23 -3.41 -27.77
CA LYS A 320 11.66 -2.66 -26.58
C LYS A 320 11.61 -3.52 -25.32
N ILE A 321 12.65 -3.46 -24.50
CA ILE A 321 12.79 -4.22 -23.26
C ILE A 321 12.70 -3.26 -22.06
N LEU A 322 11.56 -3.25 -21.37
CA LEU A 322 11.29 -2.35 -20.24
C LEU A 322 12.36 -2.43 -19.15
N ALA A 323 12.82 -3.64 -18.81
CA ALA A 323 13.84 -3.86 -17.78
C ALA A 323 15.17 -3.14 -18.06
N ASN A 324 15.43 -2.76 -19.32
CA ASN A 324 16.66 -2.11 -19.76
C ASN A 324 16.50 -0.58 -19.96
N ALA A 325 15.33 -0.02 -19.67
CA ALA A 325 15.08 1.43 -19.76
C ALA A 325 16.02 2.25 -18.87
N LEU A 326 16.20 1.78 -17.63
CA LEU A 326 17.20 2.28 -16.69
C LEU A 326 18.02 1.08 -16.17
N THR A 327 19.34 1.18 -16.28
CA THR A 327 20.25 0.17 -15.71
C THR A 327 20.33 0.31 -14.19
N GLN A 328 20.89 -0.70 -13.50
CA GLN A 328 21.12 -0.56 -12.07
C GLN A 328 22.09 0.57 -11.75
N GLN A 329 23.13 0.75 -12.58
CA GLN A 329 24.08 1.86 -12.42
C GLN A 329 23.42 3.24 -12.60
N ASP A 330 22.43 3.38 -13.50
CA ASP A 330 21.66 4.63 -13.62
C ASP A 330 20.92 4.94 -12.29
N LEU A 331 20.28 3.92 -11.69
CA LEU A 331 19.56 4.07 -10.43
C LEU A 331 20.52 4.37 -9.27
N ASP A 332 21.67 3.71 -9.24
CA ASP A 332 22.71 3.95 -8.23
C ASP A 332 23.27 5.36 -8.32
N LEU A 333 23.48 5.87 -9.54
CA LEU A 333 23.90 7.25 -9.79
C LEU A 333 22.87 8.26 -9.24
N VAL A 334 21.57 8.05 -9.54
CA VAL A 334 20.49 8.92 -9.05
C VAL A 334 20.42 8.87 -7.52
N SER A 335 20.40 7.68 -6.93
CA SER A 335 20.35 7.48 -5.47
C SER A 335 21.53 8.18 -4.77
N LYS A 336 22.74 8.02 -5.30
CA LYS A 336 23.95 8.69 -4.79
C LYS A 336 23.82 10.21 -4.84
N ALA A 337 23.41 10.76 -5.98
CA ALA A 337 23.29 12.21 -6.16
C ALA A 337 22.19 12.82 -5.27
N VAL A 338 21.06 12.15 -5.11
CA VAL A 338 20.00 12.55 -4.15
C VAL A 338 20.55 12.58 -2.73
N THR A 339 21.25 11.52 -2.31
CA THR A 339 21.85 11.44 -0.98
C THR A 339 22.90 12.55 -0.76
N GLU A 340 23.81 12.74 -1.71
CA GLU A 340 24.81 13.80 -1.62
C GLU A 340 24.21 15.22 -1.51
N ARG A 341 23.07 15.44 -2.18
CA ARG A 341 22.35 16.73 -2.16
C ARG A 341 21.58 16.99 -0.89
N CYS A 342 20.96 15.96 -0.31
CA CYS A 342 19.89 16.13 0.67
C CYS A 342 20.21 15.61 2.08
N ASP A 343 21.12 14.65 2.23
CA ASP A 343 21.40 13.93 3.47
C ASP A 343 21.77 14.87 4.64
N ALA A 344 22.66 15.84 4.41
CA ALA A 344 23.09 16.78 5.46
C ALA A 344 22.02 17.75 5.99
N ARG A 345 20.81 17.76 5.40
CA ARG A 345 19.77 18.77 5.73
C ARG A 345 19.08 18.54 7.06
N ASP A 346 19.22 17.38 7.66
CA ASP A 346 18.77 17.04 9.02
C ASP A 346 19.87 17.20 10.08
N GLY A 347 21.07 17.65 9.66
CA GLY A 347 22.23 17.90 10.53
C GLY A 347 23.25 16.77 10.58
N LEU A 348 23.05 15.64 9.87
CA LEU A 348 23.96 14.51 9.83
C LEU A 348 24.12 14.01 8.38
N LYS A 349 25.32 13.52 8.04
CA LYS A 349 25.56 12.77 6.80
C LYS A 349 25.70 11.30 7.14
N ASP A 350 24.64 10.55 7.10
CA ASP A 350 24.60 9.13 7.46
C ASP A 350 23.88 8.22 6.46
N GLY A 351 23.45 8.77 5.33
CA GLY A 351 22.75 8.07 4.25
C GLY A 351 21.22 8.06 4.43
N VAL A 352 20.68 8.76 5.44
CA VAL A 352 19.24 8.85 5.72
C VAL A 352 18.75 10.28 5.53
N ILE A 353 17.88 10.50 4.58
CA ILE A 353 17.35 11.85 4.24
C ILE A 353 16.11 12.13 5.11
N ASN A 354 16.29 12.38 6.43
CA ASN A 354 15.14 12.69 7.29
C ASN A 354 14.43 13.99 6.89
N ALA A 355 15.16 14.96 6.32
CA ALA A 355 14.60 16.21 5.83
C ALA A 355 14.08 16.12 4.39
N TRP A 356 13.46 15.00 4.01
CA TRP A 356 13.01 14.65 2.65
C TRP A 356 12.10 15.72 2.01
N GLU A 357 11.22 16.40 2.74
CA GLU A 357 10.40 17.52 2.20
C GLU A 357 11.25 18.71 1.73
N ARG A 358 12.44 18.87 2.28
CA ARG A 358 13.37 19.96 1.93
C ARG A 358 14.39 19.54 0.87
N CYS A 359 14.30 18.30 0.36
CA CYS A 359 15.17 17.81 -0.70
C CYS A 359 14.77 18.47 -2.04
N ASP A 360 15.65 19.32 -2.55
CA ASP A 360 15.47 20.10 -3.79
C ASP A 360 16.25 19.50 -4.96
N PHE A 361 16.41 18.17 -4.97
CA PHE A 361 17.14 17.49 -6.05
C PHE A 361 16.37 17.59 -7.38
N ASP A 362 17.11 17.95 -8.44
CA ASP A 362 16.63 17.90 -9.83
C ASP A 362 17.57 16.99 -10.64
N PRO A 363 17.08 15.91 -11.28
CA PRO A 363 17.91 15.01 -12.07
C PRO A 363 18.58 15.68 -13.28
N ALA A 364 18.23 16.92 -13.64
CA ALA A 364 18.94 17.69 -14.66
C ALA A 364 20.42 17.87 -14.34
N VAL A 365 20.82 17.88 -13.06
CA VAL A 365 22.23 17.96 -12.65
C VAL A 365 23.06 16.74 -13.08
N LEU A 366 22.38 15.65 -13.42
CA LEU A 366 23.00 14.40 -13.91
C LEU A 366 23.03 14.31 -15.44
N GLN A 367 22.48 15.28 -16.16
CA GLN A 367 22.44 15.20 -17.62
C GLN A 367 23.85 15.36 -18.23
N CYS A 368 24.19 14.51 -19.19
CA CYS A 368 25.42 14.64 -19.96
C CYS A 368 25.45 15.97 -20.74
N ALA A 369 26.60 16.61 -20.80
CA ALA A 369 26.78 17.86 -21.56
C ALA A 369 26.53 17.67 -23.07
N ASP A 370 26.98 16.50 -23.59
CA ASP A 370 26.64 16.00 -24.93
C ASP A 370 26.17 14.55 -24.76
N ASP A 371 25.19 14.09 -25.52
CA ASP A 371 24.67 12.72 -25.44
C ASP A 371 25.72 11.61 -25.62
N ASN A 372 26.91 11.98 -26.11
CA ASN A 372 28.09 11.13 -26.30
C ASN A 372 29.25 11.41 -25.33
N ALA A 373 29.09 12.32 -24.33
CA ALA A 373 30.18 12.72 -23.46
C ALA A 373 30.24 11.88 -22.17
N THR A 374 31.38 11.30 -21.87
CA THR A 374 31.78 10.75 -20.57
C THR A 374 32.34 11.87 -19.67
N GLY A 375 31.48 12.84 -19.29
CA GLY A 375 31.90 13.98 -18.48
C GLY A 375 31.97 13.67 -16.96
N SER A 376 32.83 14.39 -16.22
CA SER A 376 33.02 14.19 -14.78
C SER A 376 31.88 14.80 -13.95
N LEU A 377 31.33 14.04 -13.03
CA LEU A 377 30.26 14.42 -12.10
C LEU A 377 30.64 15.62 -11.22
N ALA A 378 31.94 15.79 -10.92
CA ALA A 378 32.45 16.81 -10.00
C ALA A 378 32.25 18.25 -10.48
N ASP A 379 32.17 18.47 -11.79
CA ASP A 379 32.06 19.81 -12.38
C ASP A 379 30.60 20.28 -12.50
N ASN A 380 29.66 19.36 -12.70
CA ASN A 380 28.22 19.69 -12.80
C ASN A 380 27.57 20.00 -11.43
N LEU A 381 28.07 19.45 -10.34
CA LEU A 381 27.57 19.72 -8.99
C LEU A 381 28.01 21.09 -8.44
N LYS A 382 29.08 21.69 -9.00
CA LYS A 382 29.61 23.00 -8.59
C LYS A 382 28.91 24.18 -9.26
N THR A 383 28.21 23.96 -10.37
CA THR A 383 27.66 25.02 -11.24
C THR A 383 26.15 25.24 -11.13
N ALA A 384 25.43 24.46 -10.31
CA ALA A 384 24.00 24.68 -10.11
C ALA A 384 23.75 25.96 -9.29
N PRO A 385 22.96 26.93 -9.80
CA PRO A 385 22.73 28.19 -9.09
C PRO A 385 21.92 27.92 -7.80
N ALA A 386 22.51 28.33 -6.68
CA ALA A 386 21.80 28.39 -5.39
C ALA A 386 20.75 29.51 -5.48
N THR A 387 19.47 29.16 -5.44
CA THR A 387 18.41 30.13 -5.19
C THR A 387 18.59 30.67 -3.77
N GLN A 388 18.92 31.97 -3.70
CA GLN A 388 19.15 32.69 -2.47
C GLN A 388 17.86 32.76 -1.62
N ALA A 389 17.89 32.10 -0.46
CA ALA A 389 17.05 32.49 0.68
C ALA A 389 17.93 33.26 1.64
N ALA A 390 17.71 34.58 1.72
CA ALA A 390 18.44 35.49 2.56
C ALA A 390 18.13 35.27 4.05
N GLY A 391 19.14 34.91 4.82
CA GLY A 391 19.11 34.86 6.26
C GLY A 391 20.52 35.13 6.80
N LYS A 392 20.78 36.40 7.22
CA LYS A 392 22.04 36.83 7.83
C LYS A 392 22.26 36.14 9.17
N ALA A 393 23.43 35.54 9.39
CA ALA A 393 23.98 35.32 10.72
C ALA A 393 25.51 35.33 10.66
N HIS A 394 26.08 36.02 11.64
CA HIS A 394 27.45 36.45 11.83
C HIS A 394 28.50 35.32 11.86
N ALA A 395 29.64 35.60 11.23
CA ALA A 395 30.86 34.81 11.36
C ALA A 395 31.74 35.39 12.51
N SER A 396 32.47 34.50 13.16
CA SER A 396 33.80 34.81 13.72
C SER A 396 34.60 33.52 13.93
N PRO A 397 35.94 33.59 13.73
CA PRO A 397 36.79 32.44 13.47
C PRO A 397 37.75 32.09 14.63
N ARG A 398 38.20 30.82 14.71
CA ARG A 398 39.49 30.35 15.26
C ARG A 398 39.58 28.86 14.99
N GLY A 399 40.53 28.28 14.32
CA GLY A 399 41.95 28.31 14.39
C GLY A 399 42.51 27.14 15.24
N GLY A 400 43.12 26.08 14.62
CA GLY A 400 43.80 25.05 15.39
C GLY A 400 44.09 23.76 14.61
N THR A 401 45.22 23.73 14.02
CA THR A 401 46.25 22.75 13.61
C THR A 401 46.08 21.24 13.82
N ALA A 402 46.61 20.56 12.84
CA ALA A 402 46.78 19.14 12.54
C ALA A 402 47.55 18.29 13.56
N ALA A 403 47.30 16.98 13.57
CA ALA A 403 48.36 15.95 13.68
C ALA A 403 47.84 14.59 13.16
N GLY A 404 48.58 13.97 12.28
CA GLY A 404 48.31 12.65 11.70
C GLY A 404 48.83 11.49 12.54
N SER A 405 48.34 10.32 12.28
CA SER A 405 49.06 9.08 12.58
C SER A 405 48.62 7.95 11.64
N LYS A 406 49.65 7.23 11.15
CA LYS A 406 49.59 6.08 10.23
C LYS A 406 49.56 4.77 11.01
N ASN A 407 49.25 3.69 10.28
CA ASN A 407 49.58 2.25 10.46
C ASN A 407 48.44 1.40 11.02
N HIS A 408 48.18 0.14 10.67
CA HIS A 408 48.94 -0.88 9.91
C HIS A 408 47.95 -1.98 9.45
N ALA A 409 48.29 -2.63 8.35
CA ALA A 409 47.64 -3.84 7.85
C ALA A 409 48.01 -5.09 8.66
N SER A 410 47.11 -6.08 8.70
CA SER A 410 47.51 -7.47 8.93
C SER A 410 46.52 -8.41 8.22
N GLN A 411 47.10 -9.24 7.34
CA GLN A 411 46.44 -10.36 6.65
C GLN A 411 46.47 -11.59 7.58
N HIS A 412 45.45 -12.42 7.53
CA HIS A 412 45.62 -13.86 7.78
C HIS A 412 44.69 -14.70 6.89
N ASN A 413 45.34 -15.54 6.07
CA ASN A 413 44.81 -16.67 5.33
C ASN A 413 44.42 -17.83 6.26
N GLY A 414 43.41 -18.60 5.87
CA GLY A 414 43.11 -19.89 6.48
C GLY A 414 42.09 -20.67 5.63
N SER A 415 42.61 -21.54 4.76
CA SER A 415 41.87 -22.51 3.92
C SER A 415 41.64 -23.79 4.71
N THR A 416 40.43 -24.39 4.60
CA THR A 416 40.28 -25.87 4.58
C THR A 416 38.99 -26.29 3.86
N ALA A 417 39.12 -27.33 3.05
CA ALA A 417 38.14 -27.98 2.21
C ALA A 417 37.31 -29.02 2.98
N GLY A 418 36.14 -29.38 2.44
CA GLY A 418 35.56 -30.70 2.65
C GLY A 418 34.07 -30.85 2.54
N SER A 419 33.68 -31.45 1.40
CA SER A 419 32.68 -32.49 1.14
C SER A 419 31.17 -32.17 1.07
N SER A 420 30.69 -32.63 -0.05
CA SER A 420 29.37 -32.63 -0.68
C SER A 420 28.31 -33.48 0.03
N ALA A 421 27.06 -32.95 0.04
CA ALA A 421 25.83 -33.74 -0.04
C ALA A 421 24.76 -32.92 -0.75
N GLY A 422 24.24 -33.45 -1.85
CA GLY A 422 23.24 -32.79 -2.68
C GLY A 422 21.86 -32.84 -2.07
N THR A 423 21.19 -31.69 -2.10
CA THR A 423 19.74 -31.59 -2.00
C THR A 423 19.25 -30.51 -2.94
N SER A 424 18.18 -30.78 -3.65
CA SER A 424 17.56 -29.96 -4.69
C SER A 424 17.24 -28.55 -4.21
N LYS A 425 17.84 -27.54 -4.83
CA LYS A 425 17.58 -26.13 -4.57
C LYS A 425 16.33 -25.70 -5.36
N VAL A 426 15.27 -25.38 -4.64
CA VAL A 426 14.26 -24.41 -5.11
C VAL A 426 14.95 -23.06 -5.13
N SER A 427 14.95 -22.39 -6.29
CA SER A 427 15.62 -21.12 -6.52
C SER A 427 15.06 -20.02 -5.58
N ALA A 428 15.80 -19.72 -4.53
CA ALA A 428 15.66 -18.48 -3.81
C ALA A 428 16.17 -17.34 -4.70
N GLY A 429 15.47 -16.19 -4.62
CA GLY A 429 15.68 -15.02 -5.47
C GLY A 429 17.16 -14.67 -5.70
N SER A 430 17.46 -14.42 -6.94
CA SER A 430 18.76 -13.98 -7.41
C SER A 430 19.17 -12.72 -6.65
N GLN A 431 20.15 -12.83 -5.78
CA GLN A 431 20.93 -11.69 -5.36
C GLN A 431 21.66 -11.19 -6.61
N ILE A 432 21.23 -10.04 -7.13
CA ILE A 432 21.97 -9.34 -8.18
C ILE A 432 23.33 -9.02 -7.58
N ALA A 433 24.38 -9.67 -8.04
CA ALA A 433 25.75 -9.35 -7.68
C ALA A 433 25.93 -7.84 -7.94
N ALA A 434 26.46 -7.12 -6.96
CA ALA A 434 26.93 -5.77 -7.17
C ALA A 434 27.98 -5.84 -8.31
N ASN A 435 27.62 -5.33 -9.48
CA ASN A 435 28.56 -5.20 -10.57
C ASN A 435 29.59 -4.15 -10.14
N ASP A 436 30.86 -4.53 -9.97
CA ASP A 436 31.99 -3.64 -9.71
C ASP A 436 32.31 -2.69 -10.89
N ALA A 437 31.41 -2.59 -11.86
CA ALA A 437 31.56 -1.64 -12.96
C ALA A 437 31.39 -0.20 -12.40
N PRO A 438 32.25 0.74 -12.81
CA PRO A 438 32.14 2.13 -12.37
C PRO A 438 30.76 2.70 -12.76
N LEU A 439 30.17 3.50 -11.86
CA LEU A 439 28.90 4.20 -12.13
C LEU A 439 29.06 5.07 -13.39
N PRO A 440 28.00 5.22 -14.22
CA PRO A 440 28.01 6.20 -15.29
C PRO A 440 28.26 7.58 -14.67
N GLN A 441 28.98 8.43 -15.39
CA GLN A 441 29.29 9.76 -14.86
C GLN A 441 28.13 10.75 -15.07
N CYS A 442 27.21 10.46 -16.00
CA CYS A 442 26.04 11.25 -16.32
C CYS A 442 24.95 10.38 -16.98
N LEU A 443 23.76 10.91 -17.14
CA LEU A 443 22.62 10.29 -17.81
C LEU A 443 22.32 10.97 -19.14
N PRO A 444 21.99 10.23 -20.22
CA PRO A 444 21.43 10.80 -21.43
C PRO A 444 20.19 11.67 -21.17
N ALA A 445 20.00 12.73 -21.94
CA ALA A 445 18.87 13.66 -21.80
C ALA A 445 17.51 12.95 -21.78
N ALA A 446 17.34 11.89 -22.58
CA ALA A 446 16.10 11.10 -22.61
C ALA A 446 15.80 10.42 -21.27
N LYS A 447 16.81 9.87 -20.57
CA LYS A 447 16.65 9.28 -19.24
C LYS A 447 16.30 10.33 -18.18
N VAL A 448 16.95 11.48 -18.21
CA VAL A 448 16.63 12.63 -17.33
C VAL A 448 15.20 13.08 -17.55
N LYS A 449 14.75 13.21 -18.80
CA LYS A 449 13.36 13.57 -19.13
C LYS A 449 12.36 12.54 -18.59
N ALA A 450 12.62 11.26 -18.75
CA ALA A 450 11.76 10.19 -18.25
C ALA A 450 11.67 10.21 -16.69
N LEU A 451 12.80 10.38 -15.99
CA LEU A 451 12.82 10.53 -14.53
C LEU A 451 12.00 11.73 -14.06
N LYS A 452 12.16 12.90 -14.71
CA LYS A 452 11.35 14.09 -14.42
C LYS A 452 9.86 13.85 -14.63
N ALA A 453 9.48 13.15 -15.69
CA ALA A 453 8.09 12.84 -15.99
C ALA A 453 7.48 11.89 -14.94
N ILE A 454 8.21 10.85 -14.53
CA ILE A 454 7.82 9.88 -13.51
C ILE A 454 7.67 10.58 -12.15
N PHE A 455 8.72 11.27 -11.69
CA PHE A 455 8.69 11.95 -10.39
C PHE A 455 7.75 13.17 -10.35
N GLY A 456 7.43 13.73 -11.52
CA GLY A 456 6.43 14.79 -11.65
C GLY A 456 4.96 14.33 -11.58
N GLY A 457 4.73 13.01 -11.58
CA GLY A 457 3.39 12.40 -11.54
C GLY A 457 2.65 12.42 -12.88
N ALA A 458 1.65 11.53 -12.98
CA ALA A 458 0.81 11.42 -14.17
C ALA A 458 -0.03 12.68 -14.41
N LYS A 459 -0.10 13.12 -15.68
CA LYS A 459 -0.81 14.33 -16.10
C LYS A 459 -1.57 14.09 -17.40
N ASN A 460 -2.59 14.90 -17.64
CA ASN A 460 -3.22 14.99 -18.94
C ASN A 460 -2.43 15.91 -19.90
N SER A 461 -2.88 16.06 -21.14
CA SER A 461 -2.22 16.91 -22.16
C SER A 461 -2.23 18.40 -21.81
N HIS A 462 -3.14 18.84 -20.92
CA HIS A 462 -3.21 20.21 -20.42
C HIS A 462 -2.31 20.46 -19.21
N GLY A 463 -1.56 19.43 -18.75
CA GLY A 463 -0.70 19.52 -17.59
C GLY A 463 -1.42 19.36 -16.23
N GLU A 464 -2.72 19.06 -16.24
CA GLU A 464 -3.49 18.84 -15.02
C GLU A 464 -3.11 17.50 -14.39
N PRO A 465 -2.87 17.45 -13.06
CA PRO A 465 -2.43 16.24 -12.40
C PRO A 465 -3.56 15.19 -12.31
N ILE A 466 -3.25 13.96 -12.70
CA ILE A 466 -4.09 12.78 -12.51
C ILE A 466 -3.72 12.10 -11.19
N TYR A 467 -2.44 12.05 -10.88
CA TYR A 467 -1.90 11.53 -9.63
C TYR A 467 -0.73 12.39 -9.17
N SER A 468 -0.42 12.35 -7.87
CA SER A 468 0.66 13.13 -7.26
C SER A 468 2.04 12.77 -7.83
N GLY A 469 2.97 13.72 -7.72
CA GLY A 469 4.39 13.46 -7.92
C GLY A 469 5.00 12.63 -6.78
N TRP A 470 6.32 12.45 -6.83
CA TRP A 470 7.09 11.60 -5.92
C TRP A 470 8.24 12.41 -5.30
N PHE A 471 8.58 12.08 -4.06
CA PHE A 471 9.82 12.59 -3.48
C PHE A 471 11.04 11.89 -4.09
N TYR A 472 12.11 12.64 -4.32
CA TYR A 472 13.41 12.03 -4.55
C TYR A 472 14.00 11.61 -3.21
N ASP A 473 14.34 10.31 -3.09
CA ASP A 473 14.86 9.73 -1.86
C ASP A 473 15.86 8.61 -2.18
N SER A 474 16.63 8.17 -1.19
CA SER A 474 17.75 7.24 -1.37
C SER A 474 17.36 5.84 -1.83
N GLY A 475 16.11 5.42 -1.68
CA GLY A 475 15.66 4.05 -1.98
C GLY A 475 15.33 3.77 -3.45
N ILE A 476 15.57 4.70 -4.38
CA ILE A 476 15.28 4.53 -5.81
C ILE A 476 16.09 3.40 -6.47
N ASN A 477 17.27 3.06 -5.94
CA ASN A 477 18.14 2.01 -6.48
C ASN A 477 17.87 0.61 -5.90
N GLN A 478 16.90 0.48 -5.01
CA GLN A 478 16.64 -0.77 -4.33
C GLN A 478 15.90 -1.79 -5.18
N PRO A 479 16.08 -3.11 -4.95
CA PRO A 479 15.45 -4.17 -5.73
C PRO A 479 13.92 -4.06 -5.81
N ASN A 480 13.26 -3.66 -4.73
CA ASN A 480 11.81 -3.47 -4.71
C ASN A 480 11.36 -2.35 -5.66
N TRP A 481 12.06 -1.22 -5.69
CA TRP A 481 11.78 -0.13 -6.63
C TRP A 481 11.91 -0.60 -8.08
N ARG A 482 13.01 -1.31 -8.38
CA ARG A 482 13.26 -1.88 -9.71
C ARG A 482 12.18 -2.87 -10.12
N GLN A 483 11.80 -3.80 -9.22
CA GLN A 483 10.78 -4.81 -9.49
C GLN A 483 9.42 -4.17 -9.84
N TRP A 484 9.06 -3.08 -9.18
CA TRP A 484 7.82 -2.37 -9.49
C TRP A 484 7.87 -1.66 -10.83
N LYS A 485 8.90 -0.84 -11.09
CA LYS A 485 8.95 0.05 -12.26
C LYS A 485 9.46 -0.63 -13.54
N LEU A 486 10.42 -1.54 -13.43
CA LEU A 486 11.17 -2.09 -14.54
C LEU A 486 11.00 -3.60 -14.71
N GLY A 487 10.93 -4.35 -13.60
CA GLY A 487 11.07 -5.79 -13.61
C GLY A 487 12.47 -6.25 -14.02
N ASP A 488 12.59 -7.50 -14.46
CA ASP A 488 13.84 -8.11 -14.93
C ASP A 488 13.69 -8.88 -16.26
N SER A 489 12.47 -8.95 -16.82
CA SER A 489 12.20 -9.66 -18.06
C SER A 489 13.00 -9.08 -19.23
N GLN A 490 13.79 -9.94 -19.90
CA GLN A 490 14.53 -9.61 -21.10
C GLN A 490 13.75 -9.88 -22.39
N THR A 491 12.41 -10.02 -22.28
CA THR A 491 11.51 -10.24 -23.41
C THR A 491 10.60 -9.05 -23.65
N ALA A 492 9.89 -9.05 -24.76
CA ALA A 492 8.84 -8.05 -25.06
C ALA A 492 7.63 -8.12 -24.11
N LYS A 493 7.57 -9.13 -23.21
CA LYS A 493 6.54 -9.23 -22.17
C LYS A 493 7.15 -8.76 -20.85
N PRO A 494 6.88 -7.53 -20.41
CA PRO A 494 7.38 -7.02 -19.14
C PRO A 494 6.78 -7.80 -17.95
N ASN A 495 7.60 -7.99 -16.90
CA ASN A 495 7.17 -8.56 -15.65
C ASN A 495 7.27 -7.56 -14.47
N ALA A 496 7.36 -6.28 -14.78
CA ALA A 496 7.26 -5.21 -13.79
C ALA A 496 5.87 -5.24 -13.12
N ASN A 497 5.83 -5.04 -11.81
CA ASN A 497 4.56 -5.05 -11.07
C ASN A 497 3.62 -3.91 -11.51
N ASN A 498 4.15 -2.76 -11.95
CA ASN A 498 3.36 -1.70 -12.58
C ASN A 498 2.58 -2.20 -13.80
N VAL A 499 3.10 -3.17 -14.55
CA VAL A 499 2.41 -3.76 -15.71
C VAL A 499 1.44 -4.85 -15.28
N ILE A 500 1.92 -5.79 -14.41
CA ILE A 500 1.15 -6.98 -14.04
C ILE A 500 0.00 -6.62 -13.08
N LEU A 501 0.31 -5.93 -11.99
CA LEU A 501 -0.67 -5.56 -10.96
C LEU A 501 -1.37 -4.25 -11.33
N GLY A 502 -0.64 -3.20 -11.61
CA GLY A 502 -1.19 -1.89 -11.94
C GLY A 502 -1.98 -1.89 -13.23
N GLY A 503 -1.34 -2.22 -14.34
CA GLY A 503 -1.98 -2.29 -15.66
C GLY A 503 -3.08 -3.36 -15.72
N GLY A 504 -2.84 -4.53 -15.10
CA GLY A 504 -3.86 -5.57 -14.96
C GLY A 504 -5.09 -5.09 -14.21
N SER A 505 -4.91 -4.43 -13.06
CA SER A 505 -6.02 -3.85 -12.29
C SER A 505 -6.71 -2.73 -13.05
N LEU A 506 -5.96 -1.88 -13.76
CA LEU A 506 -6.51 -0.81 -14.56
C LEU A 506 -7.51 -1.35 -15.60
N THR A 507 -7.10 -2.33 -16.39
CA THR A 507 -7.88 -2.84 -17.51
C THR A 507 -9.01 -3.78 -17.11
N GLN A 508 -8.82 -4.56 -16.03
CA GLN A 508 -9.73 -5.62 -15.63
C GLN A 508 -10.57 -5.29 -14.40
N TYR A 509 -10.21 -4.25 -13.63
CA TYR A 509 -10.97 -3.86 -12.46
C TYR A 509 -11.42 -2.38 -12.53
N PHE A 510 -10.48 -1.43 -12.76
CA PHE A 510 -10.83 0.00 -12.69
C PHE A 510 -11.59 0.50 -13.92
N MET A 511 -11.20 0.11 -15.13
CA MET A 511 -11.90 0.56 -16.35
C MET A 511 -13.32 0.03 -16.42
N THR A 512 -14.21 0.89 -16.83
CA THR A 512 -15.61 0.56 -17.21
C THR A 512 -15.83 1.05 -18.64
N PRO A 513 -16.20 0.13 -19.56
CA PRO A 513 -16.40 -1.32 -19.37
C PRO A 513 -15.10 -2.09 -19.12
N PHE A 514 -15.22 -3.27 -18.49
CA PHE A 514 -14.17 -4.28 -18.36
C PHE A 514 -13.52 -4.59 -19.71
N ASN A 515 -12.19 -4.50 -19.80
CA ASN A 515 -11.47 -4.71 -21.05
C ASN A 515 -10.09 -5.33 -20.84
N PRO A 516 -9.98 -6.66 -20.62
CA PRO A 516 -8.73 -7.33 -20.36
C PRO A 516 -7.75 -7.32 -21.54
N ALA A 517 -8.23 -7.06 -22.76
CA ALA A 517 -7.42 -6.98 -23.98
C ALA A 517 -6.93 -5.57 -24.29
N PHE A 518 -7.14 -4.60 -23.39
CA PHE A 518 -6.73 -3.22 -23.61
C PHE A 518 -5.19 -3.11 -23.67
N ASP A 519 -4.68 -2.47 -24.72
CA ASP A 519 -3.27 -2.22 -24.92
C ASP A 519 -2.82 -1.02 -24.07
N LEU A 520 -2.10 -1.26 -22.97
CA LEU A 520 -1.63 -0.23 -22.05
C LEU A 520 -0.73 0.82 -22.71
N THR A 521 -0.02 0.44 -23.80
CA THR A 521 0.83 1.39 -24.55
C THR A 521 0.02 2.46 -25.29
N LYS A 522 -1.27 2.22 -25.49
CA LYS A 522 -2.23 3.11 -26.15
C LYS A 522 -3.16 3.82 -25.14
N PHE A 523 -2.90 3.70 -23.84
CA PHE A 523 -3.69 4.42 -22.85
C PHE A 523 -3.48 5.93 -23.05
N ASP A 524 -4.58 6.62 -23.28
CA ASP A 524 -4.67 8.06 -23.48
C ASP A 524 -5.14 8.72 -22.19
N PHE A 525 -4.31 9.56 -21.59
CA PHE A 525 -4.55 10.13 -20.27
C PHE A 525 -5.68 11.15 -20.24
N ASP A 526 -6.01 11.76 -21.37
CA ASP A 526 -7.18 12.67 -21.51
C ASP A 526 -8.49 11.89 -21.60
N ARG A 527 -8.51 10.86 -22.45
CA ARG A 527 -9.71 10.11 -22.78
C ARG A 527 -10.01 8.99 -21.79
N ASP A 528 -8.97 8.19 -21.46
CA ASP A 528 -9.20 6.89 -20.82
C ASP A 528 -9.22 6.97 -19.29
N THR A 529 -8.65 8.03 -18.68
CA THR A 529 -8.68 8.25 -17.23
C THR A 529 -10.12 8.27 -16.69
N SER A 530 -11.05 8.89 -17.40
CA SER A 530 -12.46 8.97 -17.01
C SER A 530 -13.15 7.61 -16.86
N LYS A 531 -12.67 6.58 -17.58
CA LYS A 531 -13.19 5.20 -17.50
C LYS A 531 -12.94 4.55 -16.13
N THR A 532 -12.05 5.11 -15.30
CA THR A 532 -11.74 4.61 -13.95
C THR A 532 -12.61 5.22 -12.86
N TYR A 533 -13.36 6.28 -13.14
CA TYR A 533 -14.05 7.08 -12.13
C TYR A 533 -15.14 6.31 -11.40
N GLN A 534 -15.92 5.51 -12.11
CA GLN A 534 -17.02 4.74 -11.52
C GLN A 534 -16.52 3.73 -10.50
N THR A 535 -15.50 2.95 -10.85
CA THR A 535 -14.90 1.98 -9.92
C THR A 535 -14.10 2.68 -8.81
N GLY A 536 -13.40 3.77 -9.14
CA GLY A 536 -12.69 4.58 -8.15
C GLY A 536 -13.61 5.11 -7.06
N ALA A 537 -14.82 5.58 -7.40
CA ALA A 537 -15.80 6.04 -6.41
C ALA A 537 -16.24 4.94 -5.42
N LEU A 538 -16.18 3.68 -5.82
CA LEU A 538 -16.47 2.54 -4.94
C LEU A 538 -15.24 2.11 -4.12
N ASN A 539 -14.08 2.08 -4.77
CA ASN A 539 -12.85 1.45 -4.26
C ASN A 539 -11.97 2.39 -3.44
N ASP A 540 -11.89 3.67 -3.85
CA ASP A 540 -10.91 4.58 -3.28
C ASP A 540 -11.33 5.06 -1.88
N ALA A 541 -10.41 5.02 -0.94
CA ALA A 541 -10.63 5.40 0.45
C ALA A 541 -10.20 6.87 0.67
N ILE A 542 -10.84 7.79 -0.05
CA ILE A 542 -10.42 9.19 -0.15
C ILE A 542 -11.10 10.15 0.83
N SER A 543 -12.07 9.69 1.62
CA SER A 543 -12.75 10.56 2.59
C SER A 543 -11.77 11.14 3.60
N THR A 544 -11.81 12.46 3.79
CA THR A 544 -10.99 13.22 4.72
C THR A 544 -11.75 13.62 5.98
N ASP A 545 -13.08 13.42 6.03
CA ASP A 545 -13.86 13.54 7.26
C ASP A 545 -13.94 12.20 7.99
N LEU A 546 -13.16 12.08 9.06
CA LEU A 546 -13.13 10.93 9.97
C LEU A 546 -13.81 11.25 11.32
N SER A 547 -14.70 12.23 11.35
CA SER A 547 -15.35 12.70 12.59
C SER A 547 -16.09 11.59 13.34
N THR A 548 -16.75 10.65 12.62
CA THR A 548 -17.43 9.51 13.25
C THR A 548 -16.43 8.55 13.90
N PHE A 549 -15.36 8.19 13.20
CA PHE A 549 -14.31 7.33 13.73
C PHE A 549 -13.66 7.95 14.98
N ARG A 550 -13.32 9.25 14.93
CA ARG A 550 -12.79 10.00 16.07
C ARG A 550 -13.76 10.02 17.25
N LYS A 551 -15.05 10.34 17.02
CA LYS A 551 -16.07 10.41 18.09
C LYS A 551 -16.27 9.07 18.78
N ASN A 552 -16.07 7.97 18.06
CA ASN A 552 -16.10 6.60 18.62
C ASN A 552 -14.82 6.22 19.40
N GLY A 553 -13.87 7.15 19.57
CA GLY A 553 -12.60 6.90 20.26
C GLY A 553 -11.50 6.27 19.40
N GLY A 554 -11.74 6.18 18.09
CA GLY A 554 -10.79 5.58 17.15
C GLY A 554 -9.44 6.28 17.11
N ARG A 555 -8.35 5.53 16.90
CA ARG A 555 -6.97 6.01 16.75
C ARG A 555 -6.41 5.54 15.42
N LEU A 556 -5.76 6.45 14.67
CA LEU A 556 -5.23 6.19 13.33
C LEU A 556 -3.71 6.38 13.29
N ILE A 557 -2.99 5.37 12.89
CA ILE A 557 -1.56 5.45 12.56
C ILE A 557 -1.40 5.16 11.07
N ILE A 558 -0.82 6.11 10.34
CA ILE A 558 -0.43 5.95 8.94
C ILE A 558 1.10 5.88 8.88
N ILE A 559 1.63 4.94 8.11
CA ILE A 559 3.07 4.77 7.93
C ILE A 559 3.36 4.67 6.43
N THR A 560 4.33 5.45 5.96
CA THR A 560 4.61 5.55 4.53
C THR A 560 6.11 5.56 4.28
N GLY A 561 6.57 4.70 3.37
CA GLY A 561 7.92 4.77 2.84
C GLY A 561 8.08 5.94 1.88
N VAL A 562 9.07 6.79 2.11
CA VAL A 562 9.33 7.97 1.25
C VAL A 562 9.76 7.53 -0.15
N SER A 563 10.47 6.41 -0.26
CA SER A 563 10.89 5.79 -1.52
C SER A 563 9.90 4.76 -2.08
N ASP A 564 8.63 4.76 -1.65
CA ASP A 564 7.63 3.81 -2.16
C ASP A 564 7.45 3.98 -3.68
N PRO A 565 7.71 2.95 -4.51
CA PRO A 565 7.56 3.05 -5.95
C PRO A 565 6.12 2.91 -6.44
N VAL A 566 5.18 2.54 -5.57
CA VAL A 566 3.80 2.15 -5.92
C VAL A 566 2.81 3.25 -5.58
N PHE A 567 2.80 3.67 -4.32
CA PHE A 567 1.88 4.69 -3.80
C PHE A 567 2.65 5.90 -3.32
N SER A 568 2.44 7.01 -4.00
CA SER A 568 3.17 8.24 -3.73
C SER A 568 3.06 8.68 -2.27
N ALA A 569 4.20 8.80 -1.61
CA ALA A 569 4.30 9.35 -0.27
C ALA A 569 3.82 10.82 -0.23
N MET A 570 3.96 11.56 -1.33
CA MET A 570 3.45 12.92 -1.49
C MET A 570 1.91 12.93 -1.48
N ASP A 571 1.28 11.99 -2.20
CA ASP A 571 -0.18 11.84 -2.23
C ASP A 571 -0.75 11.52 -0.83
N GLN A 572 -0.09 10.62 -0.10
CA GLN A 572 -0.51 10.23 1.25
C GLN A 572 -0.35 11.37 2.25
N ARG A 573 0.76 12.14 2.17
CA ARG A 573 0.96 13.33 2.97
C ARG A 573 -0.11 14.39 2.69
N ASP A 574 -0.44 14.63 1.44
CA ASP A 574 -1.40 15.67 1.06
C ASP A 574 -2.82 15.28 1.48
N TRP A 575 -3.18 13.98 1.35
CA TRP A 575 -4.41 13.47 1.93
C TRP A 575 -4.45 13.67 3.46
N PHE A 576 -3.35 13.39 4.16
CA PHE A 576 -3.29 13.55 5.62
C PHE A 576 -3.43 15.01 6.04
N LYS A 577 -2.82 15.95 5.31
CA LYS A 577 -3.02 17.40 5.50
C LYS A 577 -4.49 17.79 5.36
N GLN A 578 -5.14 17.30 4.30
CA GLN A 578 -6.54 17.60 4.06
C GLN A 578 -7.43 16.99 5.14
N MET A 579 -7.15 15.77 5.58
CA MET A 579 -7.86 15.12 6.69
C MET A 579 -7.72 15.92 7.99
N GLN A 580 -6.53 16.50 8.26
CA GLN A 580 -6.34 17.37 9.41
C GLN A 580 -7.14 18.68 9.32
N ALA A 581 -7.38 19.18 8.12
CA ALA A 581 -8.21 20.36 7.91
C ALA A 581 -9.70 20.07 8.04
N ASP A 582 -10.16 18.93 7.50
CA ASP A 582 -11.59 18.57 7.40
C ASP A 582 -12.11 17.88 8.66
N THR A 583 -11.25 17.21 9.43
CA THR A 583 -11.63 16.52 10.67
C THR A 583 -11.21 17.35 11.90
N PRO A 584 -12.17 17.88 12.67
CA PRO A 584 -11.83 18.65 13.88
C PRO A 584 -10.98 17.84 14.87
N LYS A 585 -9.96 18.47 15.45
CA LYS A 585 -9.03 17.82 16.42
C LYS A 585 -8.35 16.57 15.86
N ALA A 586 -7.96 16.57 14.60
CA ALA A 586 -7.33 15.43 13.93
C ALA A 586 -6.06 14.96 14.65
N GLN A 587 -5.28 15.88 15.23
CA GLN A 587 -4.07 15.58 15.99
C GLN A 587 -4.32 14.76 17.28
N ASP A 588 -5.56 14.74 17.81
CA ASP A 588 -5.87 14.00 19.02
C ASP A 588 -6.01 12.49 18.75
N PHE A 589 -6.30 12.10 17.48
CA PHE A 589 -6.59 10.72 17.14
C PHE A 589 -5.76 10.16 15.99
N SER A 590 -4.93 10.97 15.31
CA SER A 590 -4.17 10.52 14.14
C SER A 590 -2.69 10.86 14.22
N ARG A 591 -1.84 9.96 13.70
CA ARG A 591 -0.40 10.15 13.51
C ARG A 591 0.01 9.62 12.15
N MET A 592 0.94 10.33 11.51
CA MET A 592 1.58 9.87 10.29
C MET A 592 3.09 9.80 10.49
N PHE A 593 3.68 8.69 10.06
CA PHE A 593 5.11 8.44 10.12
C PHE A 593 5.65 8.22 8.71
N MET A 594 6.58 9.07 8.30
CA MET A 594 7.24 8.98 7.00
C MET A 594 8.62 8.37 7.18
N VAL A 595 8.90 7.27 6.48
CA VAL A 595 10.12 6.48 6.66
C VAL A 595 11.07 6.72 5.48
N PRO A 596 12.15 7.53 5.66
CA PRO A 596 13.13 7.80 4.60
C PRO A 596 13.80 6.50 4.14
N GLY A 597 14.06 6.37 2.84
CA GLY A 597 14.71 5.21 2.23
C GLY A 597 13.84 3.95 2.15
N MET A 598 12.69 3.90 2.82
CA MET A 598 11.82 2.72 2.80
C MET A 598 11.03 2.64 1.50
N ASN A 599 11.06 1.46 0.88
CA ASN A 599 10.26 1.13 -0.28
C ASN A 599 8.85 0.65 0.12
N HIS A 600 8.16 -0.03 -0.81
CA HIS A 600 6.80 -0.51 -0.60
C HIS A 600 6.72 -1.61 0.45
N CYS A 601 6.01 -1.36 1.54
CA CYS A 601 5.84 -2.27 2.68
C CYS A 601 7.15 -2.72 3.34
N GLY A 602 8.20 -1.89 3.30
CA GLY A 602 9.48 -2.19 3.95
C GLY A 602 10.65 -2.33 2.99
N GLY A 603 11.78 -2.78 3.50
CA GLY A 603 13.03 -2.85 2.75
C GLY A 603 13.63 -1.47 2.48
N GLY A 604 14.59 -1.41 1.55
CA GLY A 604 15.35 -0.22 1.26
C GLY A 604 16.46 0.08 2.26
N ASN A 605 17.18 1.18 2.04
CA ASN A 605 18.17 1.70 2.99
C ASN A 605 17.47 2.52 4.08
N ALA A 606 16.74 1.84 4.97
CA ALA A 606 15.80 2.46 5.89
C ALA A 606 15.86 1.88 7.30
N PHE A 607 15.40 2.68 8.27
CA PHE A 607 15.05 2.22 9.61
C PHE A 607 13.58 1.73 9.57
N ASN A 608 13.35 0.55 9.04
CA ASN A 608 12.02 0.00 8.75
C ASN A 608 11.55 -1.11 9.71
N ASP A 609 12.28 -1.33 10.81
CA ASP A 609 11.90 -2.25 11.88
C ASP A 609 11.43 -1.49 13.12
N PHE A 610 10.13 -1.46 13.35
CA PHE A 610 9.45 -0.79 14.47
C PHE A 610 8.12 -1.49 14.76
N ASP A 611 7.51 -1.19 15.91
CA ASP A 611 6.26 -1.81 16.37
C ASP A 611 5.13 -0.79 16.53
N PRO A 612 4.34 -0.53 15.48
CA PRO A 612 3.22 0.39 15.55
C PRO A 612 2.02 -0.19 16.33
N LEU A 613 1.91 -1.52 16.47
CA LEU A 613 0.83 -2.12 17.24
C LEU A 613 1.00 -1.84 18.74
N THR A 614 2.20 -2.01 19.28
CA THR A 614 2.50 -1.62 20.66
C THR A 614 2.29 -0.12 20.88
N ALA A 615 2.67 0.72 19.91
CA ALA A 615 2.43 2.16 20.00
C ALA A 615 0.92 2.49 20.05
N LEU A 616 0.11 1.80 19.25
CA LEU A 616 -1.35 1.95 19.23
C LEU A 616 -1.99 1.46 20.53
N GLU A 617 -1.57 0.30 21.06
CA GLU A 617 -2.00 -0.22 22.35
C GLU A 617 -1.71 0.75 23.51
N ASN A 618 -0.49 1.29 23.53
CA ASN A 618 -0.08 2.28 24.53
C ASN A 618 -0.90 3.57 24.40
N TRP A 619 -1.21 3.99 23.19
CA TRP A 619 -2.07 5.15 22.96
C TRP A 619 -3.47 4.95 23.57
N HIS A 620 -4.11 3.78 23.34
CA HIS A 620 -5.39 3.47 23.96
C HIS A 620 -5.33 3.36 25.48
N ASN A 621 -4.30 2.71 26.01
CA ASN A 621 -4.19 2.43 27.45
C ASN A 621 -3.81 3.67 28.28
N GLN A 622 -3.05 4.62 27.68
CA GLN A 622 -2.48 5.78 28.37
C GLN A 622 -3.06 7.11 27.89
N ASP A 623 -3.92 7.09 26.87
CA ASP A 623 -4.44 8.25 26.15
C ASP A 623 -3.32 9.21 25.67
N ARG A 624 -2.14 8.66 25.38
CA ARG A 624 -0.96 9.39 24.96
C ARG A 624 -0.56 9.00 23.54
N ALA A 625 -0.75 9.93 22.61
CA ALA A 625 -0.36 9.74 21.23
C ALA A 625 1.16 9.60 21.08
N PRO A 626 1.67 8.70 20.23
CA PRO A 626 3.10 8.57 20.02
C PRO A 626 3.68 9.78 19.29
N ASP A 627 4.67 10.44 19.87
CA ASP A 627 5.42 11.51 19.22
C ASP A 627 6.46 10.97 18.23
N TYR A 628 6.94 9.77 18.47
CA TYR A 628 7.82 9.00 17.58
C TYR A 628 7.69 7.50 17.84
N LEU A 629 8.15 6.71 16.87
CA LEU A 629 8.41 5.27 17.01
C LEU A 629 9.92 5.05 17.11
N VAL A 630 10.38 4.12 17.95
CA VAL A 630 11.78 3.70 17.94
C VAL A 630 11.98 2.76 16.77
N ALA A 631 12.81 3.17 15.81
CA ALA A 631 13.06 2.44 14.59
C ALA A 631 14.51 1.90 14.52
N GLN A 632 14.64 0.71 13.96
CA GLN A 632 15.87 0.02 13.60
C GLN A 632 15.79 -0.42 12.13
N GLY A 633 16.88 -0.96 11.59
CA GLY A 633 16.86 -1.50 10.23
C GLY A 633 18.11 -2.29 9.89
N LYS A 634 17.98 -3.31 9.04
CA LYS A 634 19.13 -4.14 8.62
C LYS A 634 20.19 -3.33 7.87
N ALA A 635 19.79 -2.26 7.19
CA ALA A 635 20.72 -1.36 6.51
C ALA A 635 21.63 -0.59 7.47
N PHE A 636 21.23 -0.46 8.73
CA PHE A 636 21.92 0.30 9.77
C PHE A 636 22.10 -0.54 11.04
N PRO A 637 22.93 -1.58 11.01
CA PRO A 637 23.05 -2.51 12.13
C PRO A 637 23.52 -1.79 13.41
N ASN A 638 22.92 -2.15 14.55
CA ASN A 638 23.21 -1.59 15.88
C ASN A 638 22.90 -0.08 16.03
N LYS A 639 22.16 0.50 15.08
CA LYS A 639 21.69 1.89 15.16
C LYS A 639 20.20 1.94 15.46
N GLN A 640 19.78 3.02 16.12
CA GLN A 640 18.39 3.36 16.39
C GLN A 640 18.14 4.82 16.03
N MET A 641 16.93 5.10 15.53
CA MET A 641 16.49 6.44 15.18
C MET A 641 15.05 6.67 15.64
N PRO A 642 14.66 7.86 16.08
CA PRO A 642 13.26 8.18 16.28
C PRO A 642 12.60 8.40 14.91
N LEU A 643 11.62 7.59 14.57
CA LEU A 643 10.72 7.86 13.47
C LEU A 643 9.66 8.84 13.97
N CYS A 644 9.83 10.12 13.64
CA CYS A 644 9.03 11.20 14.20
C CYS A 644 7.63 11.28 13.56
N ALA A 645 6.63 11.64 14.36
CA ALA A 645 5.29 11.96 13.84
C ALA A 645 5.35 13.21 12.98
N TRP A 646 4.91 13.09 11.71
CA TRP A 646 4.83 14.22 10.77
C TRP A 646 3.99 15.37 11.36
N PRO A 647 4.34 16.66 11.17
CA PRO A 647 5.36 17.20 10.25
C PRO A 647 6.79 17.27 10.81
N LYS A 648 7.03 16.73 12.00
CA LYS A 648 8.37 16.68 12.59
C LYS A 648 9.22 15.62 11.90
N VAL A 649 10.54 15.89 11.84
CA VAL A 649 11.55 14.95 11.33
C VAL A 649 12.63 14.72 12.38
N ALA A 650 13.31 13.58 12.32
CA ALA A 650 14.48 13.33 13.16
C ALA A 650 15.59 14.31 12.77
N THR A 651 15.99 15.16 13.69
CA THR A 651 17.07 16.13 13.51
C THR A 651 18.21 15.79 14.46
N TYR A 652 19.42 15.63 13.92
CA TYR A 652 20.60 15.37 14.72
C TYR A 652 20.95 16.57 15.59
N THR A 653 21.15 16.35 16.88
CA THR A 653 21.44 17.40 17.88
C THR A 653 22.79 17.22 18.56
N GLY A 654 23.55 16.22 18.14
CA GLY A 654 24.87 15.90 18.70
C GLY A 654 24.90 14.57 19.43
N GLY A 655 26.09 14.11 19.79
CA GLY A 655 26.31 12.83 20.44
C GLY A 655 26.80 11.74 19.46
N ILE A 656 26.55 10.48 19.80
CA ILE A 656 26.99 9.34 18.97
C ILE A 656 25.96 9.10 17.85
N PRO A 657 26.33 9.24 16.56
CA PRO A 657 25.44 8.93 15.46
C PRO A 657 24.84 7.51 15.58
N GLY A 658 23.53 7.38 15.34
CA GLY A 658 22.83 6.10 15.46
C GLY A 658 22.42 5.72 16.88
N LYS A 659 22.50 6.63 17.85
CA LYS A 659 21.85 6.49 19.16
C LYS A 659 20.60 7.37 19.22
N LEU A 660 19.52 6.83 19.78
CA LEU A 660 18.20 7.48 19.83
C LEU A 660 18.27 8.90 20.43
N ASN A 661 19.02 9.08 21.52
CA ASN A 661 19.18 10.34 22.23
C ASN A 661 20.04 11.39 21.49
N SER A 662 20.63 11.05 20.35
CA SER A 662 21.37 11.97 19.49
C SER A 662 20.47 12.75 18.53
N PHE A 663 19.17 12.44 18.54
CA PHE A 663 18.17 13.05 17.66
C PHE A 663 17.03 13.66 18.46
N THR A 664 16.39 14.67 17.88
CA THR A 664 15.17 15.28 18.39
C THR A 664 14.17 15.45 17.26
N CYS A 665 12.89 15.21 17.51
CA CYS A 665 11.80 15.44 16.57
C CYS A 665 11.46 16.94 16.47
N ARG A 666 11.83 17.59 15.36
CA ARG A 666 11.63 19.03 15.11
C ARG A 666 10.91 19.30 13.81
#